data_133a00cb36d248f9d36857f5c312085a
#
_entry.id   133a00cb36d248f9d36857f5c312085a
#
_cell.length_a   1.000
_cell.length_b   1.000
_cell.length_c   1.000
_cell.angle_alpha   90.00
_cell.angle_beta   90.00
_cell.angle_gamma   90.00
#
_symmetry.space_group_name_H-M   'P 1'
#
loop_
_entity.id
_entity.type
_entity.pdbx_description
1 polymer ?
#
loop_
_entity_poly.entity_id
_entity_poly.type
_entity_poly.pdbx_seq_one_letter_code
_entity_poly.pdbx_strand_id
1 'polypeptide(L)'
;MTTAAPHDIIRVRGARQNNLRGLDVDIPKRRITVFTGVSGSGKSSLVFGTIAAESQRLINETYSAFVQQFMASPARPDVESLEGLSATIVVDQERMGSNGRSTVGTATDAYTMLRILFSRIGDPHAGTSGAFSFNLPEGMCPRCEGTGRVSSIDLDALIDRSKSLEGGALDAIPNFVVGGWYWKGLAESGLYPADVPIAEFTAEQMDAFLHRPATRMAIAGMTMTYEGLLVKVTRLYLAKEAAQPHIRAFADRVATFAVCPECGGGRLTRAALGSRIAGRNIAECSAMQATDLAGWLRGMQAPSVAPIVETLLGTLDALVQVGLGYLSLDRESGTLSGGEAQRVKMVRHLGSSLTDVTYVFDEPTAGLHPHDVSRMIELLRRLRDKGNTVLVVEHKPEIIEIADHVIDLGPRAGARGGELQFEGTVAGLRASDTLTGRHLGHRVSLKESVRRRAGAVEIRGAATHNLRSIDVDVPLGVLTVVTGVAGSGKSSLLHGSLAGRPGVVVADQSPIRGSRRSNPATYSGVLDAIRAAFAKANGVKPALFSANSAGACPVCKGAGMIFTELGPAATVSSVCEECEGKRFTAEVLEYRLRGKNIHEVLSMPIVDAAEFFAAGAAHTVLARLVDVGLGYLTLGQPLNTLSGGERQRLKLAINMASSGSVYLLDEPMTGLHLADVDTLLGLLDRLVDSGNSVVVIEHHRAVMAHADWVIDVGPGAGHDGGTVVFEGTPAGLAGSGTLTGRALAEYVR
;
A
#
# COMPACT_ATOMS: atom_id res chain seq x y z
N MET A 1 34.64 15.83 26.54
CA MET A 1 34.22 15.10 25.33
C MET A 1 35.11 13.85 25.25
N THR A 2 34.60 12.72 25.69
CA THR A 2 35.24 11.40 25.50
C THR A 2 35.17 11.08 24.02
N THR A 3 36.28 10.98 23.33
CA THR A 3 36.35 10.50 21.94
C THR A 3 35.80 9.10 21.91
N ALA A 4 34.61 8.92 21.28
CA ALA A 4 34.00 7.62 21.07
C ALA A 4 34.98 6.70 20.32
N ALA A 5 35.05 5.42 20.74
CA ALA A 5 35.91 4.45 20.06
C ALA A 5 35.48 4.33 18.58
N PRO A 6 36.39 4.04 17.64
CA PRO A 6 36.11 3.95 16.21
C PRO A 6 34.94 3.01 15.86
N HIS A 7 34.63 2.05 16.73
CA HIS A 7 33.58 1.05 16.55
C HIS A 7 32.21 1.48 17.03
N ASP A 8 32.06 2.66 17.69
CA ASP A 8 30.79 3.13 18.26
C ASP A 8 30.05 4.12 17.36
N ILE A 9 30.53 4.33 16.14
CA ILE A 9 29.97 5.31 15.19
C ILE A 9 29.89 4.67 13.81
N ILE A 10 28.76 4.88 13.11
CA ILE A 10 28.64 4.68 11.68
C ILE A 10 29.05 6.00 11.03
N ARG A 11 30.12 5.99 10.22
CA ARG A 11 30.59 7.18 9.49
C ARG A 11 30.20 7.13 8.04
N VAL A 12 29.51 8.15 7.57
CA VAL A 12 29.17 8.36 6.16
C VAL A 12 29.96 9.57 5.68
N ARG A 13 30.66 9.45 4.56
CA ARG A 13 31.43 10.54 3.94
C ARG A 13 31.11 10.63 2.45
N GLY A 14 30.80 11.86 2.01
CA GLY A 14 30.58 12.16 0.60
C GLY A 14 29.40 11.44 -0.01
N ALA A 15 28.30 11.22 0.70
CA ALA A 15 27.13 10.54 0.16
C ALA A 15 26.41 11.39 -0.91
N ARG A 16 26.26 10.82 -2.13
CA ARG A 16 25.64 11.49 -3.31
C ARG A 16 24.48 10.68 -3.88
N GLN A 17 23.98 9.70 -3.16
CA GLN A 17 22.87 8.86 -3.63
C GLN A 17 21.61 9.70 -3.88
N ASN A 18 21.03 9.61 -5.07
CA ASN A 18 19.84 10.36 -5.53
C ASN A 18 20.04 11.89 -5.43
N ASN A 19 19.41 12.54 -4.45
CA ASN A 19 19.45 13.98 -4.27
C ASN A 19 20.45 14.45 -3.19
N LEU A 20 21.23 13.56 -2.59
CA LEU A 20 22.25 13.92 -1.59
C LEU A 20 23.42 14.67 -2.25
N ARG A 21 23.97 15.66 -1.54
CA ARG A 21 24.97 16.59 -2.07
C ARG A 21 26.34 16.45 -1.39
N GLY A 22 26.89 15.24 -1.39
CA GLY A 22 28.19 14.98 -0.75
C GLY A 22 28.09 15.08 0.75
N LEU A 23 27.08 14.43 1.35
CA LEU A 23 26.73 14.54 2.76
C LEU A 23 27.73 13.76 3.64
N ASP A 24 28.18 14.41 4.72
CA ASP A 24 28.98 13.82 5.78
C ASP A 24 28.18 13.79 7.07
N VAL A 25 28.06 12.62 7.72
CA VAL A 25 27.40 12.47 9.03
C VAL A 25 28.06 11.38 9.87
N ASP A 26 28.00 11.53 11.19
CA ASP A 26 28.47 10.59 12.21
C ASP A 26 27.29 10.09 13.05
N ILE A 27 26.91 8.83 12.91
CA ILE A 27 25.72 8.26 13.54
C ILE A 27 26.16 7.39 14.72
N PRO A 28 25.81 7.74 15.97
CA PRO A 28 26.17 6.96 17.14
C PRO A 28 25.45 5.61 17.15
N LYS A 29 26.23 4.53 17.40
CA LYS A 29 25.67 3.18 17.58
C LYS A 29 25.01 3.02 18.94
N ARG A 30 24.15 1.99 19.03
CA ARG A 30 23.42 1.62 20.26
C ARG A 30 22.58 2.77 20.81
N ARG A 31 22.10 3.63 19.92
CA ARG A 31 21.26 4.80 20.15
C ARG A 31 20.07 4.79 19.23
N ILE A 32 19.05 5.57 19.60
CA ILE A 32 17.97 5.93 18.69
C ILE A 32 18.39 7.20 17.95
N THR A 33 18.65 7.09 16.64
CA THR A 33 18.88 8.23 15.76
C THR A 33 17.65 8.47 14.90
N VAL A 34 17.07 9.67 14.98
CA VAL A 34 15.92 10.05 14.18
C VAL A 34 16.36 10.96 13.03
N PHE A 35 16.00 10.57 11.81
CA PHE A 35 16.21 11.34 10.60
C PHE A 35 14.92 12.09 10.26
N THR A 36 15.00 13.41 10.29
CA THR A 36 13.87 14.29 10.03
C THR A 36 14.17 15.30 8.92
N GLY A 37 13.22 16.17 8.60
CA GLY A 37 13.30 17.17 7.52
C GLY A 37 12.16 17.04 6.52
N VAL A 38 12.02 17.99 5.62
CA VAL A 38 10.90 18.04 4.66
C VAL A 38 10.79 16.78 3.79
N SER A 39 9.59 16.50 3.30
CA SER A 39 9.38 15.39 2.37
C SER A 39 10.27 15.57 1.13
N GLY A 40 10.96 14.49 0.68
CA GLY A 40 11.90 14.58 -0.44
C GLY A 40 13.25 15.25 -0.15
N SER A 41 13.61 15.53 1.12
CA SER A 41 14.89 16.14 1.50
C SER A 41 16.11 15.21 1.41
N GLY A 42 15.92 13.90 1.18
CA GLY A 42 17.01 12.92 1.05
C GLY A 42 17.13 11.94 2.21
N LYS A 43 16.25 11.96 3.20
CA LYS A 43 16.27 11.03 4.36
C LYS A 43 16.33 9.57 3.93
N SER A 44 15.39 9.14 3.08
CA SER A 44 15.36 7.75 2.59
C SER A 44 16.55 7.43 1.69
N SER A 45 17.10 8.41 0.96
CA SER A 45 18.32 8.24 0.17
C SER A 45 19.53 7.95 1.06
N LEU A 46 19.65 8.63 2.21
CA LEU A 46 20.71 8.40 3.17
C LEU A 46 20.53 7.07 3.92
N VAL A 47 19.36 6.86 4.50
CA VAL A 47 19.14 5.74 5.44
C VAL A 47 18.96 4.42 4.69
N PHE A 48 18.06 4.38 3.70
CA PHE A 48 17.76 3.16 2.94
C PHE A 48 18.68 3.00 1.73
N GLY A 49 18.84 4.07 0.93
CA GLY A 49 19.60 4.03 -0.31
C GLY A 49 21.12 3.99 -0.13
N THR A 50 21.64 4.39 1.04
CA THR A 50 23.07 4.41 1.32
C THR A 50 23.43 3.42 2.43
N ILE A 51 22.99 3.65 3.67
CA ILE A 51 23.39 2.87 4.84
C ILE A 51 22.87 1.43 4.77
N ALA A 52 21.57 1.25 4.62
CA ALA A 52 20.97 -0.07 4.58
C ALA A 52 21.36 -0.86 3.32
N ALA A 53 21.40 -0.19 2.16
CA ALA A 53 21.78 -0.81 0.89
C ALA A 53 23.23 -1.35 0.94
N GLU A 54 24.19 -0.57 1.44
CA GLU A 54 25.59 -1.01 1.55
C GLU A 54 25.75 -2.14 2.57
N SER A 55 25.08 -2.05 3.74
CA SER A 55 25.10 -3.15 4.71
C SER A 55 24.56 -4.44 4.10
N GLN A 56 23.43 -4.37 3.38
CA GLN A 56 22.84 -5.53 2.70
C GLN A 56 23.77 -6.09 1.63
N ARG A 57 24.40 -5.21 0.83
CA ARG A 57 25.37 -5.61 -0.20
C ARG A 57 26.56 -6.36 0.41
N LEU A 58 27.15 -5.83 1.48
CA LEU A 58 28.27 -6.46 2.19
C LEU A 58 27.88 -7.81 2.81
N ILE A 59 26.67 -7.93 3.37
CA ILE A 59 26.18 -9.21 3.88
C ILE A 59 26.01 -10.20 2.73
N ASN A 60 25.43 -9.77 1.59
CA ASN A 60 25.23 -10.65 0.44
C ASN A 60 26.56 -11.20 -0.10
N GLU A 61 27.65 -10.43 -0.06
CA GLU A 61 28.98 -10.87 -0.47
C GLU A 61 29.56 -12.00 0.41
N THR A 62 29.06 -12.18 1.63
CA THR A 62 29.48 -13.29 2.51
C THR A 62 28.89 -14.64 2.12
N TYR A 63 27.82 -14.67 1.30
CA TYR A 63 27.20 -15.91 0.85
C TYR A 63 27.93 -16.50 -0.37
N SER A 64 27.73 -17.80 -0.60
CA SER A 64 28.24 -18.44 -1.82
C SER A 64 27.60 -17.85 -3.09
N ALA A 65 28.32 -17.87 -4.21
CA ALA A 65 27.83 -17.36 -5.50
C ALA A 65 26.47 -17.97 -5.91
N PHE A 66 26.24 -19.25 -5.56
CA PHE A 66 24.96 -19.91 -5.80
C PHE A 66 23.81 -19.25 -5.02
N VAL A 67 23.99 -18.94 -3.74
CA VAL A 67 22.98 -18.27 -2.91
C VAL A 67 22.74 -16.83 -3.38
N GLN A 68 23.81 -16.11 -3.75
CA GLN A 68 23.72 -14.73 -4.25
C GLN A 68 22.80 -14.59 -5.47
N GLN A 69 22.71 -15.61 -6.34
CA GLN A 69 21.82 -15.61 -7.51
C GLN A 69 20.31 -15.53 -7.17
N PHE A 70 19.93 -15.94 -5.95
CA PHE A 70 18.56 -15.92 -5.46
C PHE A 70 18.26 -14.73 -4.55
N MET A 71 19.28 -13.91 -4.23
CA MET A 71 19.11 -12.74 -3.35
C MET A 71 19.04 -11.45 -4.17
N ALA A 72 18.21 -10.53 -3.71
CA ALA A 72 18.22 -9.16 -4.24
C ALA A 72 19.59 -8.53 -3.89
N SER A 73 20.36 -8.15 -4.91
CA SER A 73 21.63 -7.48 -4.73
C SER A 73 21.45 -5.99 -5.02
N PRO A 74 21.44 -5.12 -3.99
CA PRO A 74 21.40 -3.68 -4.21
C PRO A 74 22.67 -3.23 -4.94
N ALA A 75 22.54 -2.23 -5.80
CA ALA A 75 23.69 -1.58 -6.41
C ALA A 75 24.53 -0.90 -5.32
N ARG A 76 25.82 -0.78 -5.55
CA ARG A 76 26.72 -0.03 -4.65
C ARG A 76 26.25 1.42 -4.60
N PRO A 77 25.99 2.00 -3.42
CA PRO A 77 25.56 3.38 -3.30
C PRO A 77 26.68 4.35 -3.70
N ASP A 78 26.29 5.53 -4.17
CA ASP A 78 27.22 6.61 -4.48
C ASP A 78 27.65 7.32 -3.18
N VAL A 79 28.75 6.87 -2.62
CA VAL A 79 29.35 7.34 -1.35
C VAL A 79 30.86 7.18 -1.40
N GLU A 80 31.60 8.14 -0.86
CA GLU A 80 33.08 8.08 -0.83
C GLU A 80 33.57 7.01 0.15
N SER A 81 33.09 7.05 1.39
CA SER A 81 33.35 5.99 2.37
C SER A 81 32.18 5.77 3.32
N LEU A 82 32.05 4.53 3.79
CA LEU A 82 31.05 4.11 4.76
C LEU A 82 31.67 3.11 5.73
N GLU A 83 31.82 3.52 6.99
CA GLU A 83 32.54 2.76 7.99
C GLU A 83 31.67 2.45 9.19
N GLY A 84 32.03 1.39 9.94
CA GLY A 84 31.35 1.05 11.18
C GLY A 84 29.98 0.41 11.01
N LEU A 85 29.61 -0.08 9.82
CA LEU A 85 28.33 -0.76 9.61
C LEU A 85 28.22 -2.05 10.43
N SER A 86 27.02 -2.33 10.91
CA SER A 86 26.60 -3.65 11.41
C SER A 86 25.51 -4.23 10.50
N ALA A 87 25.19 -5.51 10.72
CA ALA A 87 24.10 -6.13 9.99
C ALA A 87 22.80 -5.31 10.12
N THR A 88 22.18 -4.97 8.99
CA THR A 88 21.01 -4.09 8.97
C THR A 88 19.74 -4.86 8.70
N ILE A 89 18.71 -4.60 9.50
CA ILE A 89 17.35 -5.11 9.36
C ILE A 89 16.45 -3.94 8.97
N VAL A 90 15.90 -3.99 7.77
CA VAL A 90 15.00 -2.96 7.24
C VAL A 90 13.55 -3.32 7.55
N VAL A 91 12.84 -2.38 8.16
CA VAL A 91 11.42 -2.48 8.50
C VAL A 91 10.68 -1.34 7.79
N ASP A 92 10.36 -1.57 6.54
CA ASP A 92 9.69 -0.63 5.65
C ASP A 92 8.18 -0.90 5.53
N GLN A 93 7.48 0.02 4.86
CA GLN A 93 6.04 -0.08 4.59
C GLN A 93 5.71 -0.87 3.31
N GLU A 94 6.69 -1.51 2.66
CA GLU A 94 6.41 -2.32 1.49
C GLU A 94 5.41 -3.43 1.83
N ARG A 95 4.40 -3.56 0.98
CA ARG A 95 3.38 -4.60 1.15
C ARG A 95 4.03 -5.97 1.09
N MET A 96 3.67 -6.81 2.02
CA MET A 96 4.02 -8.22 1.97
C MET A 96 3.32 -8.85 0.75
N GLY A 97 4.02 -9.74 0.03
CA GLY A 97 3.59 -10.27 -1.26
C GLY A 97 2.11 -10.70 -1.33
N SER A 98 1.50 -10.50 -2.50
CA SER A 98 0.07 -10.72 -2.78
C SER A 98 -0.32 -12.19 -2.99
N ASN A 99 0.52 -13.16 -2.59
CA ASN A 99 0.18 -14.57 -2.69
C ASN A 99 -0.90 -14.91 -1.65
N GLY A 100 -2.06 -15.41 -2.10
CA GLY A 100 -3.17 -15.82 -1.24
C GLY A 100 -2.84 -16.90 -0.20
N ARG A 101 -1.65 -17.53 -0.28
CA ARG A 101 -1.11 -18.45 0.73
C ARG A 101 -0.20 -17.75 1.76
N SER A 102 0.10 -16.47 1.60
CA SER A 102 0.82 -15.69 2.60
C SER A 102 -0.15 -15.08 3.61
N THR A 103 0.01 -15.42 4.88
CA THR A 103 -0.85 -14.98 5.98
C THR A 103 -0.03 -14.37 7.11
N VAL A 104 -0.66 -13.64 8.03
CA VAL A 104 -0.01 -13.15 9.25
C VAL A 104 0.68 -14.29 9.99
N GLY A 105 0.03 -15.45 10.13
CA GLY A 105 0.60 -16.62 10.79
C GLY A 105 1.85 -17.17 10.11
N THR A 106 1.90 -17.19 8.76
CA THR A 106 3.11 -17.63 8.03
C THR A 106 4.19 -16.55 8.05
N ALA A 107 3.81 -15.29 8.02
CA ALA A 107 4.73 -14.17 8.05
C ALA A 107 5.45 -14.01 9.41
N THR A 108 4.80 -14.40 10.50
CA THR A 108 5.34 -14.32 11.87
C THR A 108 5.90 -15.64 12.40
N ASP A 109 5.85 -16.72 11.61
CA ASP A 109 6.14 -18.11 12.00
C ASP A 109 5.21 -18.69 13.09
N ALA A 110 4.21 -17.95 13.55
CA ALA A 110 3.22 -18.43 14.52
C ALA A 110 2.45 -19.65 14.03
N TYR A 111 2.11 -19.67 12.72
CA TYR A 111 1.41 -20.82 12.11
C TYR A 111 2.27 -22.10 12.12
N THR A 112 3.59 -21.97 12.00
CA THR A 112 4.51 -23.12 12.11
C THR A 112 4.44 -23.77 13.49
N MET A 113 4.45 -22.96 14.56
CA MET A 113 4.31 -23.46 15.93
C MET A 113 2.92 -24.10 16.16
N LEU A 114 1.88 -23.48 15.63
CA LEU A 114 0.51 -24.02 15.71
C LEU A 114 0.40 -25.38 14.99
N ARG A 115 0.99 -25.55 13.82
CA ARG A 115 1.07 -26.83 13.09
C ARG A 115 1.78 -27.92 13.89
N ILE A 116 2.91 -27.58 14.53
CA ILE A 116 3.65 -28.52 15.38
C ILE A 116 2.79 -28.90 16.58
N LEU A 117 2.11 -27.96 17.21
CA LEU A 117 1.23 -28.21 18.35
C LEU A 117 0.13 -29.21 17.95
N PHE A 118 -0.60 -28.99 16.84
CA PHE A 118 -1.65 -29.91 16.38
C PHE A 118 -1.11 -31.29 15.99
N SER A 119 0.10 -31.37 15.43
CA SER A 119 0.73 -32.67 15.12
C SER A 119 1.12 -33.49 16.35
N ARG A 120 1.26 -32.84 17.52
CA ARG A 120 1.67 -33.50 18.76
C ARG A 120 0.51 -33.96 19.64
N ILE A 121 -0.51 -33.11 19.76
CA ILE A 121 -1.61 -33.34 20.73
C ILE A 121 -3.00 -33.21 20.10
N GLY A 122 -3.11 -33.06 18.78
CA GLY A 122 -4.41 -33.05 18.11
C GLY A 122 -5.07 -34.44 18.06
N ASP A 123 -6.35 -34.49 18.38
CA ASP A 123 -7.15 -35.71 18.39
C ASP A 123 -8.38 -35.57 17.47
N PRO A 124 -8.64 -36.49 16.54
CA PRO A 124 -7.77 -37.60 16.14
C PRO A 124 -6.44 -37.16 15.53
N HIS A 125 -5.40 -37.97 15.64
CA HIS A 125 -4.10 -37.68 15.07
C HIS A 125 -4.19 -37.72 13.52
N ALA A 126 -3.82 -36.58 12.88
CA ALA A 126 -3.94 -36.41 11.44
C ALA A 126 -2.59 -36.51 10.67
N GLY A 127 -1.48 -36.71 11.37
CA GLY A 127 -0.15 -36.84 10.78
C GLY A 127 0.89 -35.87 11.31
N THR A 128 1.97 -35.71 10.55
CA THR A 128 3.07 -34.78 10.90
C THR A 128 2.64 -33.30 10.80
N SER A 129 3.51 -32.38 11.15
CA SER A 129 3.25 -30.93 10.99
C SER A 129 2.99 -30.53 9.52
N GLY A 130 3.44 -31.35 8.56
CA GLY A 130 3.16 -31.17 7.13
C GLY A 130 1.69 -31.35 6.79
N ALA A 131 1.01 -32.34 7.43
CA ALA A 131 -0.42 -32.59 7.25
C ALA A 131 -1.31 -31.39 7.65
N PHE A 132 -0.79 -30.47 8.44
CA PHE A 132 -1.45 -29.22 8.85
C PHE A 132 -0.94 -27.99 8.06
N SER A 133 -0.22 -28.20 6.95
CA SER A 133 0.28 -27.12 6.09
C SER A 133 -0.58 -26.94 4.85
N PHE A 134 -1.17 -25.78 4.69
CA PHE A 134 -1.88 -25.44 3.45
C PHE A 134 -0.93 -25.09 2.28
N ASN A 135 0.39 -25.13 2.50
CA ASN A 135 1.43 -24.92 1.49
C ASN A 135 2.08 -26.23 1.01
N LEU A 136 1.74 -27.36 1.63
CA LEU A 136 2.27 -28.67 1.27
C LEU A 136 1.15 -29.58 0.73
N PRO A 137 1.41 -30.42 -0.28
CA PRO A 137 0.41 -31.28 -0.90
C PRO A 137 -0.31 -32.21 0.08
N GLU A 138 0.38 -32.69 1.13
CA GLU A 138 -0.18 -33.60 2.13
C GLU A 138 -1.23 -32.94 3.05
N GLY A 139 -1.16 -31.60 3.23
CA GLY A 139 -2.05 -30.88 4.13
C GLY A 139 -3.05 -29.97 3.42
N MET A 140 -2.76 -29.50 2.21
CA MET A 140 -3.61 -28.55 1.52
C MET A 140 -4.91 -29.20 1.01
N CYS A 141 -6.00 -28.46 1.06
CA CYS A 141 -7.26 -28.87 0.43
C CYS A 141 -7.06 -29.09 -1.08
N PRO A 142 -7.39 -30.26 -1.62
CA PRO A 142 -7.14 -30.58 -3.03
C PRO A 142 -7.93 -29.72 -4.00
N ARG A 143 -9.10 -29.19 -3.59
CA ARG A 143 -9.96 -28.38 -4.43
C ARG A 143 -9.50 -26.93 -4.60
N CYS A 144 -9.05 -26.30 -3.53
CA CYS A 144 -8.61 -24.90 -3.55
C CYS A 144 -7.08 -24.76 -3.45
N GLU A 145 -6.36 -25.88 -3.42
CA GLU A 145 -4.89 -25.90 -3.33
C GLU A 145 -4.33 -25.00 -2.21
N GLY A 146 -4.99 -25.00 -1.05
CA GLY A 146 -4.56 -24.25 0.12
C GLY A 146 -4.92 -22.75 0.14
N THR A 147 -5.67 -22.24 -0.84
CA THR A 147 -6.09 -20.83 -0.87
C THR A 147 -7.33 -20.56 -0.01
N GLY A 148 -8.13 -21.60 0.30
CA GLY A 148 -9.40 -21.45 1.03
C GLY A 148 -10.55 -20.93 0.16
N ARG A 149 -10.26 -20.52 -1.07
CA ARG A 149 -11.22 -19.95 -2.00
C ARG A 149 -11.10 -20.65 -3.35
N VAL A 150 -12.20 -20.68 -4.08
CA VAL A 150 -12.23 -21.13 -5.48
C VAL A 150 -12.66 -19.96 -6.35
N SER A 151 -12.00 -19.83 -7.49
CA SER A 151 -12.46 -18.86 -8.48
C SER A 151 -13.79 -19.34 -9.05
N SER A 152 -14.78 -18.49 -9.02
CA SER A 152 -16.07 -18.66 -9.67
C SER A 152 -16.28 -17.54 -10.66
N ILE A 153 -17.08 -17.76 -11.66
CA ILE A 153 -17.46 -16.72 -12.60
C ILE A 153 -18.90 -16.32 -12.28
N ASP A 154 -19.10 -15.02 -12.10
CA ASP A 154 -20.44 -14.45 -11.96
C ASP A 154 -21.17 -14.55 -13.30
N LEU A 155 -22.12 -15.48 -13.37
CA LEU A 155 -22.88 -15.74 -14.59
C LEU A 155 -23.82 -14.56 -14.96
N ASP A 156 -24.31 -13.83 -13.98
CA ASP A 156 -25.23 -12.70 -14.24
C ASP A 156 -24.43 -11.47 -14.71
N ALA A 157 -23.17 -11.34 -14.30
CA ALA A 157 -22.25 -10.35 -14.86
C ALA A 157 -21.72 -10.74 -16.25
N LEU A 158 -21.76 -12.06 -16.60
CA LEU A 158 -21.23 -12.59 -17.85
C LEU A 158 -22.28 -12.65 -18.96
N ILE A 159 -23.54 -13.00 -18.64
CA ILE A 159 -24.61 -13.36 -19.58
C ILE A 159 -25.89 -12.59 -19.24
N ASP A 160 -26.47 -11.91 -20.22
CA ASP A 160 -27.85 -11.39 -20.11
C ASP A 160 -28.82 -12.53 -20.52
N ARG A 161 -29.31 -13.26 -19.51
CA ARG A 161 -30.19 -14.43 -19.74
C ARG A 161 -31.56 -14.07 -20.34
N SER A 162 -31.96 -12.82 -20.27
CA SER A 162 -33.22 -12.36 -20.86
C SER A 162 -33.17 -12.26 -22.39
N LYS A 163 -31.94 -12.29 -22.95
CA LYS A 163 -31.67 -12.20 -24.39
C LYS A 163 -31.28 -13.55 -24.98
N SER A 164 -31.50 -13.70 -26.29
CA SER A 164 -30.95 -14.77 -27.10
C SER A 164 -29.51 -14.48 -27.49
N LEU A 165 -28.77 -15.47 -28.00
CA LEU A 165 -27.41 -15.27 -28.52
C LEU A 165 -27.43 -14.27 -29.68
N GLU A 166 -28.44 -14.33 -30.58
CA GLU A 166 -28.63 -13.36 -31.64
C GLU A 166 -29.07 -11.97 -31.12
N GLY A 167 -29.71 -11.92 -29.96
CA GLY A 167 -30.12 -10.69 -29.26
C GLY A 167 -29.02 -10.04 -28.44
N GLY A 168 -27.78 -10.53 -28.52
CA GLY A 168 -26.63 -9.92 -27.81
C GLY A 168 -26.49 -10.33 -26.35
N ALA A 169 -26.91 -11.54 -25.98
CA ALA A 169 -26.75 -12.06 -24.60
C ALA A 169 -25.31 -12.08 -24.09
N LEU A 170 -24.32 -12.06 -24.99
CA LEU A 170 -22.87 -12.13 -24.69
C LEU A 170 -22.13 -10.80 -24.90
N ASP A 171 -22.81 -9.70 -25.20
CA ASP A 171 -22.20 -8.40 -25.50
C ASP A 171 -21.34 -7.83 -24.37
N ALA A 172 -21.55 -8.30 -23.14
CA ALA A 172 -20.75 -7.95 -21.98
C ALA A 172 -19.32 -8.54 -22.03
N ILE A 173 -19.09 -9.54 -22.91
CA ILE A 173 -17.81 -10.26 -23.01
C ILE A 173 -16.98 -9.65 -24.16
N PRO A 174 -15.73 -9.22 -23.94
CA PRO A 174 -14.88 -8.71 -25.00
C PRO A 174 -14.76 -9.70 -26.16
N ASN A 175 -14.89 -9.20 -27.39
CA ASN A 175 -14.78 -9.97 -28.64
C ASN A 175 -15.89 -11.02 -28.90
N PHE A 176 -16.96 -11.06 -28.12
CA PHE A 176 -18.13 -11.94 -28.34
C PHE A 176 -19.30 -11.20 -28.99
N VAL A 177 -19.01 -10.25 -29.84
CA VAL A 177 -20.06 -9.50 -30.58
C VAL A 177 -20.81 -10.43 -31.54
N VAL A 178 -22.10 -10.18 -31.71
CA VAL A 178 -22.97 -10.92 -32.64
C VAL A 178 -22.35 -10.98 -34.04
N GLY A 179 -22.29 -12.16 -34.63
CA GLY A 179 -21.66 -12.43 -35.91
C GLY A 179 -20.12 -12.53 -35.88
N GLY A 180 -19.47 -12.24 -34.76
CA GLY A 180 -18.04 -12.40 -34.57
C GLY A 180 -17.57 -13.85 -34.45
N TRP A 181 -16.26 -14.08 -34.61
CA TRP A 181 -15.68 -15.43 -34.61
C TRP A 181 -15.99 -16.25 -33.35
N TYR A 182 -15.82 -15.67 -32.17
CA TYR A 182 -16.11 -16.37 -30.92
C TYR A 182 -17.60 -16.61 -30.71
N TRP A 183 -18.44 -15.68 -31.13
CA TRP A 183 -19.89 -15.80 -31.10
C TRP A 183 -20.38 -16.93 -32.03
N LYS A 184 -19.89 -16.97 -33.28
CA LYS A 184 -20.23 -18.05 -34.26
C LYS A 184 -19.95 -19.44 -33.72
N GLY A 185 -18.79 -19.61 -33.07
CA GLY A 185 -18.41 -20.88 -32.45
C GLY A 185 -19.38 -21.38 -31.39
N LEU A 186 -20.18 -20.51 -30.78
CA LEU A 186 -21.24 -20.87 -29.83
C LEU A 186 -22.59 -20.92 -30.53
N ALA A 187 -23.03 -19.85 -31.16
CA ALA A 187 -24.38 -19.71 -31.73
C ALA A 187 -24.68 -20.67 -32.87
N GLU A 188 -23.69 -20.98 -33.72
CA GLU A 188 -23.85 -21.87 -34.88
C GLU A 188 -23.42 -23.32 -34.58
N SER A 189 -23.27 -23.70 -33.31
CA SER A 189 -22.86 -25.03 -32.87
C SER A 189 -23.92 -26.12 -33.11
N GLY A 190 -25.19 -25.71 -33.20
CA GLY A 190 -26.31 -26.66 -33.29
C GLY A 190 -26.64 -27.44 -32.01
N LEU A 191 -25.99 -27.09 -30.89
CA LEU A 191 -26.22 -27.74 -29.59
C LEU A 191 -27.43 -27.17 -28.82
N TYR A 192 -27.84 -25.97 -29.17
CA TYR A 192 -28.95 -25.20 -28.58
C TYR A 192 -29.43 -24.14 -29.60
N PRO A 193 -30.68 -23.60 -29.47
CA PRO A 193 -31.16 -22.57 -30.36
C PRO A 193 -30.46 -21.23 -30.07
N ALA A 194 -30.11 -20.49 -31.13
CA ALA A 194 -29.43 -19.20 -30.99
C ALA A 194 -30.41 -18.01 -30.90
N ASP A 195 -31.65 -18.22 -31.30
CA ASP A 195 -32.74 -17.23 -31.38
C ASP A 195 -33.64 -17.18 -30.13
N VAL A 196 -33.48 -18.16 -29.22
CA VAL A 196 -34.26 -18.27 -27.97
C VAL A 196 -33.50 -17.66 -26.81
N PRO A 197 -34.19 -16.95 -25.85
CA PRO A 197 -33.54 -16.44 -24.64
C PRO A 197 -32.83 -17.55 -23.87
N ILE A 198 -31.63 -17.23 -23.36
CA ILE A 198 -30.80 -18.22 -22.62
C ILE A 198 -31.50 -18.73 -21.36
N ALA A 199 -32.43 -17.94 -20.78
CA ALA A 199 -33.26 -18.37 -19.66
C ALA A 199 -34.18 -19.56 -19.99
N GLU A 200 -34.48 -19.81 -21.27
CA GLU A 200 -35.35 -20.88 -21.73
C GLU A 200 -34.60 -22.16 -22.14
N PHE A 201 -33.27 -22.17 -22.04
CA PHE A 201 -32.45 -23.34 -22.33
C PHE A 201 -32.78 -24.50 -21.38
N THR A 202 -32.89 -25.71 -21.90
CA THR A 202 -33.00 -26.89 -21.06
C THR A 202 -31.70 -27.10 -20.24
N ALA A 203 -31.77 -27.92 -19.20
CA ALA A 203 -30.59 -28.22 -18.37
C ALA A 203 -29.42 -28.81 -19.20
N GLU A 204 -29.71 -29.65 -20.19
CA GLU A 204 -28.70 -30.23 -21.08
C GLU A 204 -28.11 -29.19 -22.02
N GLN A 205 -28.94 -28.29 -22.57
CA GLN A 205 -28.49 -27.19 -23.42
C GLN A 205 -27.62 -26.19 -22.61
N MET A 206 -28.03 -25.86 -21.38
CA MET A 206 -27.28 -25.00 -20.49
C MET A 206 -25.92 -25.61 -20.09
N ASP A 207 -25.86 -26.91 -19.81
CA ASP A 207 -24.61 -27.59 -19.50
C ASP A 207 -23.68 -27.63 -20.74
N ALA A 208 -24.22 -27.94 -21.92
CA ALA A 208 -23.47 -27.88 -23.18
C ALA A 208 -22.96 -26.46 -23.48
N PHE A 209 -23.78 -25.44 -23.20
CA PHE A 209 -23.43 -24.02 -23.40
C PHE A 209 -22.33 -23.56 -22.44
N LEU A 210 -22.38 -23.96 -21.17
CA LEU A 210 -21.47 -23.45 -20.15
C LEU A 210 -20.21 -24.31 -19.95
N HIS A 211 -20.34 -25.64 -19.93
CA HIS A 211 -19.34 -26.53 -19.35
C HIS A 211 -18.71 -27.53 -20.35
N ARG A 212 -19.25 -27.65 -21.56
CA ARG A 212 -18.73 -28.68 -22.51
C ARG A 212 -17.23 -28.50 -22.72
N PRO A 213 -16.45 -29.60 -22.56
CA PRO A 213 -15.00 -29.56 -22.77
C PRO A 213 -14.68 -29.35 -24.26
N ALA A 214 -13.45 -28.95 -24.56
CA ALA A 214 -12.96 -28.73 -25.91
C ALA A 214 -13.21 -29.97 -26.80
N THR A 215 -14.07 -29.85 -27.81
CA THR A 215 -14.50 -30.91 -28.67
C THR A 215 -14.42 -30.46 -30.14
N ARG A 216 -13.78 -31.20 -31.02
CA ARG A 216 -13.79 -30.91 -32.46
C ARG A 216 -15.13 -31.31 -33.06
N MET A 217 -15.77 -30.36 -33.72
CA MET A 217 -17.06 -30.57 -34.41
C MET A 217 -17.20 -29.65 -35.63
N ALA A 218 -18.12 -29.97 -36.50
CA ALA A 218 -18.47 -29.16 -37.66
C ALA A 218 -19.38 -28.01 -37.20
N ILE A 219 -18.97 -26.77 -37.40
CA ILE A 219 -19.72 -25.56 -37.07
C ILE A 219 -19.65 -24.64 -38.30
N ALA A 220 -20.81 -24.19 -38.77
CA ALA A 220 -20.87 -23.28 -39.95
C ALA A 220 -20.12 -23.84 -41.18
N GLY A 221 -20.14 -25.18 -41.39
CA GLY A 221 -19.44 -25.83 -42.51
C GLY A 221 -17.93 -25.99 -42.36
N MET A 222 -17.36 -25.59 -41.22
CA MET A 222 -15.92 -25.72 -40.92
C MET A 222 -15.69 -26.58 -39.70
N THR A 223 -14.58 -27.34 -39.69
CA THR A 223 -14.18 -28.09 -38.49
C THR A 223 -13.53 -27.12 -37.46
N MET A 224 -14.24 -26.85 -36.38
CA MET A 224 -13.80 -25.97 -35.31
C MET A 224 -13.74 -26.73 -33.98
N THR A 225 -12.99 -26.17 -33.01
CA THR A 225 -13.03 -26.63 -31.63
C THR A 225 -14.11 -25.84 -30.89
N TYR A 226 -15.19 -26.52 -30.51
CA TYR A 226 -16.19 -26.05 -29.60
C TYR A 226 -15.69 -26.15 -28.16
N GLU A 227 -15.94 -25.14 -27.37
CA GLU A 227 -15.70 -25.12 -25.92
C GLU A 227 -16.87 -24.39 -25.26
N GLY A 228 -17.37 -24.90 -24.15
CA GLY A 228 -18.37 -24.23 -23.35
C GLY A 228 -17.90 -22.83 -22.91
N LEU A 229 -18.86 -21.93 -22.73
CA LEU A 229 -18.58 -20.50 -22.49
C LEU A 229 -17.64 -20.29 -21.29
N LEU A 230 -17.87 -20.97 -20.15
CA LEU A 230 -17.02 -20.84 -18.97
C LEU A 230 -15.60 -21.35 -19.20
N VAL A 231 -15.46 -22.48 -19.91
CA VAL A 231 -14.15 -23.04 -20.28
C VAL A 231 -13.39 -22.04 -21.15
N LYS A 232 -14.08 -21.48 -22.14
CA LYS A 232 -13.50 -20.51 -23.07
C LYS A 232 -13.12 -19.20 -22.39
N VAL A 233 -13.99 -18.64 -21.55
CA VAL A 233 -13.74 -17.37 -20.81
C VAL A 233 -12.57 -17.56 -19.83
N THR A 234 -12.55 -18.66 -19.08
CA THR A 234 -11.43 -18.98 -18.17
C THR A 234 -10.11 -19.02 -18.93
N ARG A 235 -10.05 -19.74 -20.05
CA ARG A 235 -8.84 -19.87 -20.86
C ARG A 235 -8.39 -18.56 -21.50
N LEU A 236 -9.31 -17.74 -22.02
CA LEU A 236 -8.99 -16.51 -22.75
C LEU A 236 -8.67 -15.34 -21.83
N TYR A 237 -9.36 -15.20 -20.70
CA TYR A 237 -9.37 -13.98 -19.92
C TYR A 237 -8.92 -14.15 -18.46
N LEU A 238 -9.03 -15.37 -17.86
CA LEU A 238 -8.74 -15.57 -16.45
C LEU A 238 -7.44 -16.39 -16.20
N ALA A 239 -7.02 -17.22 -17.15
CA ALA A 239 -5.86 -18.10 -16.98
C ALA A 239 -4.50 -17.37 -17.10
N LYS A 240 -4.45 -16.15 -17.62
CA LYS A 240 -3.23 -15.35 -17.79
C LYS A 240 -3.48 -13.91 -17.35
N GLU A 241 -2.46 -13.27 -16.78
CA GLU A 241 -2.54 -11.83 -16.54
C GLU A 241 -2.80 -11.09 -17.86
N ALA A 242 -3.94 -10.44 -17.93
CA ALA A 242 -4.36 -9.72 -19.12
C ALA A 242 -3.49 -8.45 -19.30
N ALA A 243 -2.79 -8.37 -20.43
CA ALA A 243 -1.96 -7.23 -20.76
C ALA A 243 -2.79 -5.98 -21.11
N GLN A 244 -4.04 -6.16 -21.58
CA GLN A 244 -4.91 -5.07 -22.03
C GLN A 244 -5.85 -4.59 -20.91
N PRO A 245 -5.95 -3.26 -20.66
CA PRO A 245 -6.73 -2.72 -19.54
C PRO A 245 -8.21 -3.11 -19.55
N HIS A 246 -8.87 -3.12 -20.71
CA HIS A 246 -10.29 -3.47 -20.83
C HIS A 246 -10.57 -4.96 -20.56
N ILE A 247 -9.65 -5.83 -20.92
CA ILE A 247 -9.74 -7.28 -20.62
C ILE A 247 -9.57 -7.51 -19.12
N ARG A 248 -8.66 -6.79 -18.48
CA ARG A 248 -8.48 -6.85 -17.03
C ARG A 248 -9.71 -6.35 -16.29
N ALA A 249 -10.27 -5.21 -16.70
CA ALA A 249 -11.52 -4.68 -16.13
C ALA A 249 -12.70 -5.66 -16.27
N PHE A 250 -12.75 -6.38 -17.39
CA PHE A 250 -13.71 -7.46 -17.59
C PHE A 250 -13.47 -8.63 -16.62
N ALA A 251 -12.22 -9.11 -16.53
CA ALA A 251 -11.86 -10.21 -15.63
C ALA A 251 -12.15 -9.85 -14.15
N ASP A 252 -11.80 -8.64 -13.73
CA ASP A 252 -12.07 -8.12 -12.37
C ASP A 252 -13.58 -8.03 -12.07
N ARG A 253 -14.42 -7.81 -13.10
CA ARG A 253 -15.88 -7.74 -12.96
C ARG A 253 -16.54 -9.11 -12.85
N VAL A 254 -16.07 -10.10 -13.61
CA VAL A 254 -16.71 -11.42 -13.72
C VAL A 254 -16.10 -12.47 -12.81
N ALA A 255 -14.83 -12.32 -12.39
CA ALA A 255 -14.19 -13.24 -11.48
C ALA A 255 -14.66 -12.96 -10.05
N THR A 256 -15.39 -13.92 -9.49
CA THR A 256 -15.76 -13.93 -8.07
C THR A 256 -14.96 -15.02 -7.35
N PHE A 257 -14.61 -14.75 -6.11
CA PHE A 257 -13.93 -15.71 -5.25
C PHE A 257 -14.91 -16.18 -4.17
N ALA A 258 -15.40 -17.40 -4.33
CA ALA A 258 -16.26 -18.04 -3.34
C ALA A 258 -15.43 -18.81 -2.32
N VAL A 259 -15.96 -18.94 -1.11
CA VAL A 259 -15.38 -19.84 -0.09
C VAL A 259 -15.36 -21.25 -0.65
N CYS A 260 -14.24 -21.97 -0.52
CA CYS A 260 -14.13 -23.32 -1.02
C CYS A 260 -15.16 -24.23 -0.33
N PRO A 261 -16.08 -24.86 -1.06
CA PRO A 261 -17.14 -25.67 -0.45
C PRO A 261 -16.62 -26.97 0.18
N GLU A 262 -15.42 -27.43 -0.16
CA GLU A 262 -14.85 -28.64 0.38
C GLU A 262 -14.24 -28.43 1.76
N CYS A 263 -13.43 -27.35 1.94
CA CYS A 263 -12.78 -27.05 3.21
C CYS A 263 -13.48 -25.95 4.00
N GLY A 264 -14.57 -25.35 3.50
CA GLY A 264 -15.28 -24.26 4.17
C GLY A 264 -14.40 -23.04 4.44
N GLY A 265 -13.36 -22.78 3.62
CA GLY A 265 -12.38 -21.72 3.84
C GLY A 265 -11.16 -22.15 4.69
N GLY A 266 -11.20 -23.32 5.33
CA GLY A 266 -10.15 -23.79 6.25
C GLY A 266 -8.80 -24.15 5.57
N ARG A 267 -8.71 -24.12 4.24
CA ARG A 267 -7.49 -24.30 3.43
C ARG A 267 -6.87 -25.70 3.46
N LEU A 268 -7.29 -26.55 4.39
CA LEU A 268 -6.68 -27.85 4.71
C LEU A 268 -7.57 -29.03 4.29
N THR A 269 -6.97 -30.23 4.30
CA THR A 269 -7.68 -31.49 4.12
C THR A 269 -8.71 -31.71 5.23
N ARG A 270 -9.72 -32.57 4.95
CA ARG A 270 -10.73 -32.95 5.97
C ARG A 270 -10.12 -33.62 7.19
N ALA A 271 -9.06 -34.42 7.00
CA ALA A 271 -8.35 -35.07 8.10
C ALA A 271 -7.72 -34.06 9.05
N ALA A 272 -7.01 -33.06 8.52
CA ALA A 272 -6.41 -32.00 9.32
C ALA A 272 -7.47 -31.14 10.04
N LEU A 273 -8.59 -30.81 9.36
CA LEU A 273 -9.70 -30.05 9.93
C LEU A 273 -10.51 -30.88 10.96
N GLY A 274 -10.44 -32.20 10.89
CA GLY A 274 -11.06 -33.09 11.86
C GLY A 274 -10.28 -33.19 13.17
N SER A 275 -8.97 -32.92 13.16
CA SER A 275 -8.10 -32.96 14.35
C SER A 275 -8.36 -31.75 15.25
N ARG A 276 -8.55 -31.98 16.55
CA ARG A 276 -8.95 -30.94 17.51
C ARG A 276 -8.07 -30.93 18.76
N ILE A 277 -7.87 -29.76 19.31
CA ILE A 277 -7.28 -29.53 20.63
C ILE A 277 -8.29 -28.72 21.45
N ALA A 278 -8.70 -29.21 22.61
CA ALA A 278 -9.72 -28.57 23.44
C ALA A 278 -10.96 -28.10 22.65
N GLY A 279 -11.45 -28.99 21.76
CA GLY A 279 -12.63 -28.76 20.94
C GLY A 279 -12.46 -27.91 19.68
N ARG A 280 -11.29 -27.30 19.43
CA ARG A 280 -11.01 -26.45 18.29
C ARG A 280 -10.06 -27.11 17.30
N ASN A 281 -10.31 -26.93 15.99
CA ASN A 281 -9.38 -27.32 14.95
C ASN A 281 -8.40 -26.17 14.63
N ILE A 282 -7.36 -26.47 13.83
CA ILE A 282 -6.31 -25.50 13.51
C ILE A 282 -6.82 -24.28 12.71
N ALA A 283 -7.83 -24.45 11.84
CA ALA A 283 -8.40 -23.34 11.09
C ALA A 283 -9.22 -22.42 12.01
N GLU A 284 -10.01 -22.99 12.92
CA GLU A 284 -10.72 -22.24 13.96
C GLU A 284 -9.75 -21.46 14.86
N CYS A 285 -8.64 -22.07 15.27
CA CYS A 285 -7.59 -21.37 16.04
C CYS A 285 -6.92 -20.26 15.20
N SER A 286 -6.64 -20.48 13.93
CA SER A 286 -6.03 -19.49 13.07
C SER A 286 -6.95 -18.29 12.76
N ALA A 287 -8.26 -18.50 12.80
CA ALA A 287 -9.26 -17.45 12.61
C ALA A 287 -9.51 -16.60 13.87
N MET A 288 -9.05 -17.04 15.04
CA MET A 288 -9.13 -16.24 16.27
C MET A 288 -8.24 -14.99 16.16
N GLN A 289 -8.64 -13.89 16.81
CA GLN A 289 -7.74 -12.76 17.03
C GLN A 289 -6.53 -13.23 17.86
N ALA A 290 -5.35 -12.65 17.60
CA ALA A 290 -4.12 -13.04 18.29
C ALA A 290 -4.25 -12.94 19.81
N THR A 291 -4.99 -11.93 20.32
CA THR A 291 -5.31 -11.76 21.75
C THR A 291 -6.09 -12.95 22.28
N ASP A 292 -7.12 -13.41 21.58
CA ASP A 292 -7.98 -14.51 22.00
C ASP A 292 -7.26 -15.85 21.93
N LEU A 293 -6.47 -16.05 20.86
CA LEU A 293 -5.64 -17.24 20.71
C LEU A 293 -4.60 -17.35 21.83
N ALA A 294 -3.97 -16.23 22.21
CA ALA A 294 -3.05 -16.19 23.34
C ALA A 294 -3.77 -16.53 24.67
N GLY A 295 -4.99 -15.99 24.87
CA GLY A 295 -5.83 -16.33 26.03
C GLY A 295 -6.17 -17.83 26.09
N TRP A 296 -6.57 -18.42 24.95
CA TRP A 296 -6.88 -19.85 24.85
C TRP A 296 -5.66 -20.73 25.16
N LEU A 297 -4.48 -20.37 24.61
CA LEU A 297 -3.23 -21.10 24.89
C LEU A 297 -2.80 -21.05 26.35
N ARG A 298 -2.96 -19.89 27.02
CA ARG A 298 -2.67 -19.73 28.46
C ARG A 298 -3.54 -20.61 29.36
N GLY A 299 -4.77 -20.87 28.91
CA GLY A 299 -5.69 -21.79 29.61
C GLY A 299 -5.38 -23.28 29.38
N MET A 300 -4.44 -23.61 28.50
CA MET A 300 -4.12 -24.99 28.11
C MET A 300 -3.18 -25.65 29.12
N GLN A 301 -3.58 -26.81 29.64
CA GLN A 301 -2.72 -27.65 30.49
C GLN A 301 -2.14 -28.81 29.65
N ALA A 302 -0.98 -28.58 29.02
CA ALA A 302 -0.31 -29.56 28.18
C ALA A 302 1.23 -29.56 28.40
N PRO A 303 1.71 -30.14 29.53
CA PRO A 303 3.14 -30.10 29.88
C PRO A 303 4.07 -30.66 28.79
N SER A 304 3.62 -31.67 28.06
CA SER A 304 4.41 -32.32 26.97
C SER A 304 4.77 -31.42 25.81
N VAL A 305 4.05 -30.31 25.62
CA VAL A 305 4.24 -29.35 24.54
C VAL A 305 4.48 -27.91 25.04
N ALA A 306 4.77 -27.74 26.34
CA ALA A 306 4.98 -26.43 26.97
C ALA A 306 5.97 -25.52 26.21
N PRO A 307 7.14 -25.97 25.73
CA PRO A 307 8.07 -25.13 24.99
C PRO A 307 7.49 -24.59 23.67
N ILE A 308 6.63 -25.39 23.01
CA ILE A 308 5.96 -24.98 21.76
C ILE A 308 4.92 -23.89 22.06
N VAL A 309 4.14 -24.09 23.12
CA VAL A 309 3.13 -23.13 23.59
C VAL A 309 3.79 -21.82 24.01
N GLU A 310 4.90 -21.86 24.75
CA GLU A 310 5.66 -20.68 25.18
C GLU A 310 6.19 -19.88 23.98
N THR A 311 6.76 -20.57 22.97
CA THR A 311 7.27 -19.92 21.75
C THR A 311 6.13 -19.26 20.97
N LEU A 312 4.99 -19.95 20.84
CA LEU A 312 3.81 -19.41 20.15
C LEU A 312 3.24 -18.20 20.91
N LEU A 313 3.12 -18.31 22.23
CA LEU A 313 2.67 -17.20 23.09
C LEU A 313 3.62 -16.00 22.96
N GLY A 314 4.92 -16.20 22.93
CA GLY A 314 5.89 -15.11 22.71
C GLY A 314 5.64 -14.35 21.40
N THR A 315 5.31 -15.06 20.31
CA THR A 315 4.97 -14.43 19.01
C THR A 315 3.62 -13.71 19.06
N LEU A 316 2.59 -14.31 19.70
CA LEU A 316 1.28 -13.68 19.85
C LEU A 316 1.34 -12.44 20.75
N ASP A 317 2.10 -12.50 21.83
CA ASP A 317 2.31 -11.35 22.72
C ASP A 317 3.05 -10.22 22.01
N ALA A 318 4.02 -10.55 21.13
CA ALA A 318 4.66 -9.55 20.28
C ALA A 318 3.66 -8.89 19.33
N LEU A 319 2.72 -9.65 18.71
CA LEU A 319 1.63 -9.08 17.91
C LEU A 319 0.75 -8.12 18.73
N VAL A 320 0.39 -8.50 19.93
CA VAL A 320 -0.41 -7.63 20.84
C VAL A 320 0.37 -6.37 21.22
N GLN A 321 1.67 -6.50 21.52
CA GLN A 321 2.54 -5.38 21.89
C GLN A 321 2.67 -4.33 20.77
N VAL A 322 2.73 -4.75 19.50
CA VAL A 322 2.78 -3.82 18.37
C VAL A 322 1.39 -3.29 17.96
N GLY A 323 0.34 -3.57 18.76
CA GLY A 323 -1.02 -3.11 18.48
C GLY A 323 -1.74 -3.89 17.37
N LEU A 324 -1.35 -5.14 17.12
CA LEU A 324 -1.95 -6.02 16.10
C LEU A 324 -2.72 -7.21 16.71
N GLY A 325 -3.05 -7.14 18.00
CA GLY A 325 -3.77 -8.20 18.70
C GLY A 325 -5.13 -8.56 18.09
N TYR A 326 -5.73 -7.66 17.34
CA TYR A 326 -6.99 -7.87 16.63
C TYR A 326 -6.86 -8.67 15.34
N LEU A 327 -5.65 -8.85 14.79
CA LEU A 327 -5.43 -9.65 13.60
C LEU A 327 -5.52 -11.14 13.91
N SER A 328 -6.09 -11.90 12.99
CA SER A 328 -6.06 -13.35 13.00
C SER A 328 -4.85 -13.89 12.23
N LEU A 329 -4.40 -15.10 12.57
CA LEU A 329 -3.25 -15.72 11.90
C LEU A 329 -3.55 -16.10 10.43
N ASP A 330 -4.81 -16.32 10.07
CA ASP A 330 -5.26 -16.64 8.70
C ASP A 330 -5.44 -15.40 7.83
N ARG A 331 -5.36 -14.18 8.40
CA ARG A 331 -5.45 -12.93 7.63
C ARG A 331 -4.41 -12.88 6.53
N GLU A 332 -4.85 -12.72 5.29
CA GLU A 332 -3.96 -12.65 4.13
C GLU A 332 -3.04 -11.43 4.20
N SER A 333 -1.72 -11.64 4.05
CA SER A 333 -0.71 -10.57 4.15
C SER A 333 -0.91 -9.46 3.12
N GLY A 334 -1.42 -9.77 1.94
CA GLY A 334 -1.72 -8.80 0.89
C GLY A 334 -2.88 -7.84 1.20
N THR A 335 -3.71 -8.17 2.23
CA THR A 335 -4.85 -7.34 2.66
C THR A 335 -4.50 -6.39 3.80
N LEU A 336 -3.26 -6.46 4.30
CA LEU A 336 -2.78 -5.58 5.36
C LEU A 336 -2.54 -4.16 4.82
N SER A 337 -2.83 -3.15 5.64
CA SER A 337 -2.36 -1.79 5.39
C SER A 337 -0.82 -1.73 5.45
N GLY A 338 -0.20 -0.68 4.90
CA GLY A 338 1.25 -0.50 4.96
C GLY A 338 1.80 -0.54 6.40
N GLY A 339 1.14 0.15 7.32
CA GLY A 339 1.53 0.17 8.73
C GLY A 339 1.31 -1.17 9.44
N GLU A 340 0.23 -1.93 9.11
CA GLU A 340 0.04 -3.28 9.64
C GLU A 340 1.12 -4.24 9.13
N ALA A 341 1.43 -4.22 7.83
CA ALA A 341 2.48 -5.03 7.22
C ALA A 341 3.84 -4.76 7.85
N GLN A 342 4.18 -3.50 8.06
CA GLN A 342 5.40 -3.07 8.74
C GLN A 342 5.48 -3.63 10.16
N ARG A 343 4.41 -3.49 10.95
CA ARG A 343 4.37 -4.03 12.33
C ARG A 343 4.43 -5.55 12.37
N VAL A 344 3.82 -6.27 11.42
CA VAL A 344 3.97 -7.73 11.30
C VAL A 344 5.42 -8.12 11.04
N LYS A 345 6.16 -7.37 10.19
CA LYS A 345 7.61 -7.59 9.99
C LYS A 345 8.39 -7.43 11.29
N MET A 346 8.02 -6.48 12.15
CA MET A 346 8.69 -6.23 13.44
C MET A 346 8.55 -7.40 14.42
N VAL A 347 7.43 -8.11 14.41
CA VAL A 347 7.14 -9.21 15.35
C VAL A 347 8.26 -10.26 15.39
N ARG A 348 8.80 -10.62 14.22
CA ARG A 348 9.92 -11.58 14.12
C ARG A 348 11.17 -11.14 14.87
N HIS A 349 11.41 -9.83 14.94
CA HIS A 349 12.66 -9.28 15.49
C HIS A 349 12.53 -8.99 16.99
N LEU A 350 11.32 -8.86 17.51
CA LEU A 350 11.09 -8.62 18.95
C LEU A 350 11.55 -9.77 19.83
N GLY A 351 11.35 -11.01 19.37
CA GLY A 351 11.80 -12.22 20.04
C GLY A 351 13.28 -12.56 19.79
N SER A 352 13.97 -11.83 18.87
CA SER A 352 15.36 -12.12 18.51
C SER A 352 16.32 -11.86 19.66
N SER A 353 17.27 -12.75 19.88
CA SER A 353 18.40 -12.58 20.79
C SER A 353 19.60 -11.85 20.17
N LEU A 354 19.47 -11.40 18.90
CA LEU A 354 20.54 -10.66 18.23
C LEU A 354 20.78 -9.32 18.91
N THR A 355 22.05 -8.99 19.05
CA THR A 355 22.56 -7.72 19.59
C THR A 355 23.54 -7.11 18.60
N ASP A 356 23.83 -5.81 18.73
CA ASP A 356 24.70 -5.04 17.84
C ASP A 356 24.23 -5.02 16.36
N VAL A 357 22.93 -5.13 16.15
CA VAL A 357 22.26 -5.04 14.85
C VAL A 357 21.76 -3.61 14.63
N THR A 358 21.77 -3.14 13.39
CA THR A 358 21.12 -1.87 13.02
C THR A 358 19.71 -2.11 12.52
N TYR A 359 18.72 -1.62 13.26
CA TYR A 359 17.31 -1.59 12.81
C TYR A 359 17.02 -0.27 12.11
N VAL A 360 16.42 -0.35 10.94
CA VAL A 360 16.02 0.82 10.14
C VAL A 360 14.53 0.82 9.94
N PHE A 361 13.88 1.89 10.41
CA PHE A 361 12.43 2.07 10.35
C PHE A 361 12.04 3.23 9.44
N ASP A 362 11.04 2.99 8.57
CA ASP A 362 10.42 4.01 7.72
C ASP A 362 9.05 4.39 8.27
N GLU A 363 8.95 5.56 8.89
CA GLU A 363 7.71 6.09 9.48
C GLU A 363 6.93 5.04 10.31
N PRO A 364 7.52 4.47 11.37
CA PRO A 364 6.91 3.35 12.10
C PRO A 364 5.58 3.70 12.79
N THR A 365 5.25 4.99 12.85
CA THR A 365 4.00 5.47 13.44
C THR A 365 2.93 5.83 12.40
N ALA A 366 3.16 5.57 11.11
CA ALA A 366 2.16 5.80 10.07
C ALA A 366 0.88 5.00 10.35
N GLY A 367 -0.28 5.65 10.24
CA GLY A 367 -1.59 5.04 10.52
C GLY A 367 -1.84 4.64 11.97
N LEU A 368 -0.97 5.02 12.92
CA LEU A 368 -1.17 4.75 14.33
C LEU A 368 -2.00 5.84 15.01
N HIS A 369 -3.00 5.38 15.77
CA HIS A 369 -3.69 6.23 16.71
C HIS A 369 -2.72 6.73 17.81
N PRO A 370 -2.86 7.96 18.36
CA PRO A 370 -1.97 8.47 19.40
C PRO A 370 -1.76 7.53 20.58
N HIS A 371 -2.80 6.79 20.99
CA HIS A 371 -2.70 5.76 22.04
C HIS A 371 -1.71 4.63 21.70
N ASP A 372 -1.59 4.26 20.42
CA ASP A 372 -0.71 3.17 20.00
C ASP A 372 0.73 3.65 19.73
N VAL A 373 0.96 4.96 19.57
CA VAL A 373 2.30 5.55 19.42
C VAL A 373 3.16 5.29 20.64
N SER A 374 2.59 5.32 21.85
CA SER A 374 3.31 5.03 23.10
C SER A 374 3.90 3.61 23.12
N ARG A 375 3.17 2.63 22.59
CA ARG A 375 3.65 1.23 22.45
C ARG A 375 4.82 1.12 21.49
N MET A 376 4.76 1.90 20.38
CA MET A 376 5.85 1.96 19.42
C MET A 376 7.12 2.58 20.04
N ILE A 377 6.97 3.65 20.81
CA ILE A 377 8.06 4.28 21.56
C ILE A 377 8.74 3.26 22.50
N GLU A 378 7.94 2.53 23.26
CA GLU A 378 8.46 1.50 24.18
C GLU A 378 9.21 0.40 23.43
N LEU A 379 8.73 0.01 22.25
CA LEU A 379 9.38 -0.96 21.39
C LEU A 379 10.75 -0.47 20.90
N LEU A 380 10.83 0.75 20.36
CA LEU A 380 12.08 1.32 19.87
C LEU A 380 13.12 1.42 21.00
N ARG A 381 12.68 1.83 22.20
CA ARG A 381 13.54 1.85 23.42
C ARG A 381 14.05 0.47 23.77
N ARG A 382 13.17 -0.55 23.78
CA ARG A 382 13.60 -1.94 24.07
C ARG A 382 14.62 -2.48 23.07
N LEU A 383 14.47 -2.17 21.78
CA LEU A 383 15.44 -2.57 20.76
C LEU A 383 16.80 -1.92 21.03
N ARG A 384 16.84 -0.63 21.35
CA ARG A 384 18.04 0.10 21.74
C ARG A 384 18.68 -0.49 23.01
N ASP A 385 17.85 -0.71 24.06
CA ASP A 385 18.32 -1.17 25.37
C ASP A 385 18.89 -2.60 25.34
N LYS A 386 18.51 -3.40 24.32
CA LYS A 386 19.20 -4.66 23.97
C LYS A 386 20.59 -4.49 23.35
N GLY A 387 21.08 -3.26 23.16
CA GLY A 387 22.37 -2.97 22.57
C GLY A 387 22.34 -2.85 21.05
N ASN A 388 21.20 -2.58 20.43
CA ASN A 388 21.05 -2.37 19.00
C ASN A 388 21.09 -0.89 18.63
N THR A 389 21.49 -0.60 17.39
CA THR A 389 21.39 0.71 16.77
C THR A 389 20.00 0.84 16.13
N VAL A 390 19.30 1.93 16.38
CA VAL A 390 17.93 2.15 15.89
C VAL A 390 17.90 3.44 15.06
N LEU A 391 17.74 3.31 13.76
CA LEU A 391 17.63 4.42 12.81
C LEU A 391 16.17 4.57 12.40
N VAL A 392 15.61 5.75 12.58
CA VAL A 392 14.18 6.00 12.33
C VAL A 392 14.02 7.21 11.42
N VAL A 393 13.42 7.02 10.26
CA VAL A 393 12.93 8.12 9.42
C VAL A 393 11.54 8.48 9.91
N GLU A 394 11.35 9.69 10.45
CA GLU A 394 10.08 10.07 11.07
C GLU A 394 9.87 11.59 11.13
N HIS A 395 8.61 11.99 11.22
CA HIS A 395 8.18 13.39 11.29
C HIS A 395 7.37 13.73 12.55
N LYS A 396 6.85 12.70 13.26
CA LYS A 396 6.03 12.93 14.45
C LYS A 396 6.86 13.41 15.63
N PRO A 397 6.44 14.50 16.31
CA PRO A 397 7.16 15.05 17.46
C PRO A 397 7.44 14.02 18.54
N GLU A 398 6.50 13.09 18.82
CA GLU A 398 6.62 12.10 19.87
C GLU A 398 7.79 11.13 19.63
N ILE A 399 8.14 10.84 18.39
CA ILE A 399 9.29 9.99 18.05
C ILE A 399 10.57 10.82 18.02
N ILE A 400 10.51 12.05 17.53
CA ILE A 400 11.67 12.95 17.56
C ILE A 400 12.11 13.18 19.03
N GLU A 401 11.16 13.32 19.95
CA GLU A 401 11.43 13.60 21.37
C GLU A 401 12.12 12.45 22.13
N ILE A 402 12.02 11.20 21.65
CA ILE A 402 12.73 10.07 22.26
C ILE A 402 14.11 9.81 21.67
N ALA A 403 14.52 10.59 20.67
CA ALA A 403 15.80 10.40 20.01
C ALA A 403 16.96 10.73 20.94
N ASP A 404 17.97 9.85 20.96
CA ASP A 404 19.29 10.13 21.56
C ASP A 404 20.10 11.07 20.65
N HIS A 405 19.85 11.01 19.33
CA HIS A 405 20.51 11.78 18.30
C HIS A 405 19.53 12.11 17.17
N VAL A 406 19.61 13.29 16.59
CA VAL A 406 18.75 13.75 15.50
C VAL A 406 19.62 14.26 14.35
N ILE A 407 19.23 13.87 13.14
CA ILE A 407 19.79 14.34 11.88
C ILE A 407 18.66 14.96 11.06
N ASP A 408 18.72 16.28 10.83
CA ASP A 408 17.73 17.04 10.06
C ASP A 408 18.28 17.36 8.67
N LEU A 409 17.58 16.90 7.63
CA LEU A 409 17.96 17.07 6.23
C LEU A 409 17.06 18.06 5.51
N GLY A 410 17.67 18.92 4.69
CA GLY A 410 16.95 19.97 3.98
C GLY A 410 17.83 20.70 2.97
N PRO A 411 17.63 22.03 2.86
CA PRO A 411 16.58 22.84 3.49
C PRO A 411 15.21 22.66 2.82
N ARG A 412 15.18 22.08 1.62
CA ARG A 412 13.99 21.87 0.79
C ARG A 412 13.97 20.46 0.22
N ALA A 413 13.02 20.18 -0.64
CA ALA A 413 12.84 18.89 -1.28
C ALA A 413 13.57 18.78 -2.65
N GLY A 414 13.82 17.55 -3.11
CA GLY A 414 14.38 17.23 -4.43
C GLY A 414 15.77 17.85 -4.65
N ALA A 415 15.98 18.44 -5.82
CA ALA A 415 17.26 19.07 -6.17
C ALA A 415 17.66 20.26 -5.28
N ARG A 416 16.76 20.79 -4.47
CA ARG A 416 17.03 21.87 -3.51
C ARG A 416 17.19 21.35 -2.08
N GLY A 417 17.25 20.02 -1.89
CA GLY A 417 17.49 19.32 -0.64
C GLY A 417 18.85 18.63 -0.62
N GLY A 418 18.96 17.58 0.17
CA GLY A 418 20.13 16.70 0.24
C GLY A 418 21.30 17.25 1.06
N GLU A 419 21.07 18.25 1.89
CA GLU A 419 22.07 18.89 2.74
C GLU A 419 21.77 18.64 4.22
N LEU A 420 22.79 18.53 5.05
CA LEU A 420 22.67 18.48 6.50
C LEU A 420 22.28 19.86 7.03
N GLN A 421 21.15 19.96 7.70
CA GLN A 421 20.69 21.20 8.32
C GLN A 421 21.01 21.24 9.81
N PHE A 422 20.94 20.11 10.48
CA PHE A 422 21.25 19.97 11.90
C PHE A 422 21.67 18.54 12.23
N GLU A 423 22.61 18.40 13.14
CA GLU A 423 23.03 17.15 13.77
C GLU A 423 23.25 17.38 15.27
N GLY A 424 22.62 16.57 16.13
CA GLY A 424 22.80 16.71 17.56
C GLY A 424 21.62 16.18 18.40
N THR A 425 21.39 16.81 19.55
CA THR A 425 20.32 16.44 20.49
C THR A 425 19.00 17.10 20.13
N VAL A 426 17.88 16.55 20.65
CA VAL A 426 16.53 17.12 20.50
C VAL A 426 16.47 18.56 21.05
N ALA A 427 17.15 18.83 22.18
CA ALA A 427 17.21 20.19 22.74
C ALA A 427 17.92 21.17 21.79
N GLY A 428 19.01 20.72 21.15
CA GLY A 428 19.71 21.51 20.14
C GLY A 428 18.83 21.76 18.90
N LEU A 429 18.08 20.75 18.43
CA LEU A 429 17.15 20.90 17.32
C LEU A 429 16.07 21.96 17.62
N ARG A 430 15.48 21.93 18.83
CA ARG A 430 14.49 22.95 19.25
C ARG A 430 15.05 24.37 19.27
N ALA A 431 16.32 24.51 19.59
CA ALA A 431 17.01 25.82 19.62
C ALA A 431 17.51 26.23 18.23
N SER A 432 17.47 25.34 17.24
CA SER A 432 17.97 25.64 15.89
C SER A 432 16.95 26.44 15.07
N ASP A 433 17.44 27.18 14.07
CA ASP A 433 16.59 27.89 13.09
C ASP A 433 16.19 27.01 11.89
N THR A 434 16.26 25.68 12.06
CA THR A 434 15.79 24.77 11.01
C THR A 434 14.27 24.77 10.92
N LEU A 435 13.75 24.36 9.75
CA LEU A 435 12.30 24.26 9.56
C LEU A 435 11.66 23.28 10.55
N THR A 436 12.33 22.16 10.82
CA THR A 436 11.90 21.16 11.81
C THR A 436 11.91 21.72 13.21
N GLY A 437 13.00 22.40 13.60
CA GLY A 437 13.15 23.00 14.94
C GLY A 437 12.04 23.99 15.25
N ARG A 438 11.73 24.90 14.31
CA ARG A 438 10.66 25.89 14.44
C ARG A 438 9.27 25.27 14.60
N HIS A 439 9.00 24.13 13.91
CA HIS A 439 7.67 23.50 13.93
C HIS A 439 7.52 22.37 14.96
N LEU A 440 8.60 21.95 15.63
CA LEU A 440 8.55 20.85 16.61
C LEU A 440 7.59 21.13 17.77
N GLY A 441 7.46 22.38 18.16
CA GLY A 441 6.52 22.85 19.21
C GLY A 441 5.18 23.35 18.68
N HIS A 442 4.99 23.41 17.35
CA HIS A 442 3.77 23.96 16.78
C HIS A 442 2.54 23.10 17.10
N ARG A 443 1.46 23.76 17.50
CA ARG A 443 0.16 23.12 17.81
C ARG A 443 -0.95 23.87 17.08
N VAL A 444 -1.86 23.14 16.49
CA VAL A 444 -3.09 23.69 15.92
C VAL A 444 -4.13 23.79 17.02
N SER A 445 -4.67 24.99 17.23
CA SER A 445 -5.75 25.21 18.20
C SER A 445 -7.05 24.56 17.76
N LEU A 446 -7.95 24.30 18.71
CA LEU A 446 -9.31 23.91 18.38
C LEU A 446 -10.00 24.98 17.56
N LYS A 447 -10.72 24.55 16.52
CA LYS A 447 -11.50 25.45 15.67
C LYS A 447 -12.61 26.12 16.49
N GLU A 448 -12.58 27.45 16.60
CA GLU A 448 -13.54 28.23 17.40
C GLU A 448 -14.94 28.24 16.75
N SER A 449 -15.00 28.36 15.42
CA SER A 449 -16.26 28.33 14.69
C SER A 449 -16.26 27.24 13.62
N VAL A 450 -17.19 26.32 13.71
CA VAL A 450 -17.37 25.24 12.74
C VAL A 450 -18.35 25.63 11.65
N ARG A 451 -18.14 25.15 10.42
CA ARG A 451 -19.04 25.40 9.29
C ARG A 451 -20.42 24.79 9.55
N ARG A 452 -21.46 25.41 8.99
CA ARG A 452 -22.81 24.85 8.99
C ARG A 452 -22.90 23.68 8.01
N ARG A 453 -23.52 22.58 8.46
CA ARG A 453 -23.82 21.42 7.62
C ARG A 453 -24.85 21.79 6.56
N ALA A 454 -24.57 21.39 5.30
CA ALA A 454 -25.50 21.55 4.16
C ALA A 454 -26.50 20.40 4.03
N GLY A 455 -26.30 19.33 4.79
CA GLY A 455 -27.05 18.07 4.77
C GLY A 455 -26.22 16.94 5.36
N ALA A 456 -26.60 15.70 5.09
CA ALA A 456 -25.84 14.52 5.50
C ALA A 456 -26.01 13.37 4.50
N VAL A 457 -25.01 12.51 4.40
CA VAL A 457 -25.11 11.20 3.79
C VAL A 457 -25.43 10.19 4.88
N GLU A 458 -26.61 9.61 4.81
CA GLU A 458 -27.05 8.61 5.76
C GLU A 458 -26.37 7.25 5.51
N ILE A 459 -25.78 6.69 6.55
CA ILE A 459 -25.31 5.31 6.61
C ILE A 459 -26.16 4.60 7.64
N ARG A 460 -26.82 3.51 7.25
CA ARG A 460 -27.72 2.73 8.11
C ARG A 460 -27.33 1.26 8.07
N GLY A 461 -27.27 0.62 9.24
CA GLY A 461 -27.04 -0.81 9.39
C GLY A 461 -25.69 -1.28 8.85
N ALA A 462 -24.65 -0.44 8.85
CA ALA A 462 -23.32 -0.83 8.34
C ALA A 462 -22.74 -1.98 9.18
N ALA A 463 -22.57 -3.16 8.55
CA ALA A 463 -22.14 -4.40 9.22
C ALA A 463 -20.95 -5.07 8.51
N THR A 464 -20.21 -4.34 7.69
CA THR A 464 -19.05 -4.87 6.96
C THR A 464 -17.90 -5.16 7.92
N HIS A 465 -17.30 -6.35 7.81
CA HIS A 465 -16.21 -6.83 8.65
C HIS A 465 -16.57 -6.83 10.16
N ASN A 466 -15.93 -5.97 10.97
CA ASN A 466 -16.16 -5.88 12.41
C ASN A 466 -17.23 -4.87 12.83
N LEU A 467 -17.90 -4.20 11.88
CA LEU A 467 -18.91 -3.21 12.20
C LEU A 467 -20.17 -3.87 12.79
N ARG A 468 -20.73 -3.25 13.83
CA ARG A 468 -21.87 -3.76 14.60
C ARG A 468 -23.17 -3.01 14.21
N SER A 469 -23.59 -3.10 12.94
CA SER A 469 -24.82 -2.44 12.44
C SER A 469 -24.84 -0.95 12.79
N ILE A 470 -23.78 -0.23 12.39
CA ILE A 470 -23.64 1.20 12.68
C ILE A 470 -24.65 2.03 11.89
N ASP A 471 -25.31 2.93 12.60
CA ASP A 471 -26.06 4.05 12.02
C ASP A 471 -25.29 5.34 12.31
N VAL A 472 -24.97 6.10 11.27
CA VAL A 472 -24.26 7.38 11.39
C VAL A 472 -24.56 8.29 10.21
N ASP A 473 -24.65 9.58 10.47
CA ASP A 473 -24.87 10.63 9.47
C ASP A 473 -23.54 11.35 9.20
N VAL A 474 -23.03 11.22 7.97
CA VAL A 474 -21.83 11.92 7.55
C VAL A 474 -22.21 13.30 7.01
N PRO A 475 -21.84 14.40 7.70
CA PRO A 475 -22.26 15.73 7.31
C PRO A 475 -21.69 16.16 5.95
N LEU A 476 -22.49 16.93 5.19
CA LEU A 476 -22.10 17.53 3.90
C LEU A 476 -21.75 19.01 4.06
N GLY A 477 -20.91 19.52 3.15
CA GLY A 477 -20.46 20.92 3.11
C GLY A 477 -19.48 21.31 4.24
N VAL A 478 -18.85 20.31 4.86
CA VAL A 478 -17.91 20.52 5.99
C VAL A 478 -16.71 19.57 5.87
N LEU A 479 -15.67 19.84 6.69
CA LEU A 479 -14.56 18.92 6.90
C LEU A 479 -14.92 17.94 8.04
N THR A 480 -15.16 16.69 7.69
CA THR A 480 -15.44 15.61 8.64
C THR A 480 -14.21 14.73 8.82
N VAL A 481 -13.79 14.49 10.05
CA VAL A 481 -12.72 13.55 10.38
C VAL A 481 -13.33 12.29 10.99
N VAL A 482 -13.01 11.12 10.42
CA VAL A 482 -13.35 9.81 10.98
C VAL A 482 -12.08 9.23 11.62
N THR A 483 -12.13 9.04 12.92
CA THR A 483 -10.98 8.64 13.73
C THR A 483 -11.29 7.44 14.62
N GLY A 484 -10.33 7.00 15.45
CA GLY A 484 -10.44 5.86 16.35
C GLY A 484 -9.23 4.94 16.27
N VAL A 485 -9.08 4.01 17.21
CA VAL A 485 -7.91 3.11 17.27
C VAL A 485 -7.74 2.27 15.99
N ALA A 486 -6.53 1.76 15.75
CA ALA A 486 -6.26 0.87 14.61
C ALA A 486 -7.17 -0.38 14.72
N GLY A 487 -7.76 -0.81 13.60
CA GLY A 487 -8.68 -1.97 13.58
C GLY A 487 -10.08 -1.71 14.15
N SER A 488 -10.47 -0.46 14.47
CA SER A 488 -11.81 -0.14 14.98
C SER A 488 -12.92 -0.20 13.93
N GLY A 489 -12.59 -0.24 12.62
CA GLY A 489 -13.57 -0.36 11.54
C GLY A 489 -13.78 0.90 10.70
N LYS A 490 -12.97 1.96 10.85
CA LYS A 490 -13.07 3.23 10.10
C LYS A 490 -13.12 3.05 8.59
N SER A 491 -12.14 2.35 8.03
CA SER A 491 -12.07 2.09 6.59
C SER A 491 -13.23 1.20 6.12
N SER A 492 -13.65 0.22 6.94
CA SER A 492 -14.84 -0.60 6.67
C SER A 492 -16.11 0.25 6.60
N LEU A 493 -16.26 1.22 7.51
CA LEU A 493 -17.38 2.13 7.55
C LEU A 493 -17.44 3.00 6.29
N LEU A 494 -16.36 3.70 5.97
CA LEU A 494 -16.36 4.68 4.89
C LEU A 494 -16.23 4.03 3.51
N HIS A 495 -15.30 3.12 3.31
CA HIS A 495 -15.15 2.45 2.01
C HIS A 495 -16.33 1.50 1.72
N GLY A 496 -16.82 0.77 2.74
CA GLY A 496 -17.97 -0.11 2.58
C GLY A 496 -19.30 0.61 2.34
N SER A 497 -19.43 1.87 2.80
CA SER A 497 -20.72 2.58 2.76
C SER A 497 -20.75 3.79 1.80
N LEU A 498 -19.60 4.44 1.52
CA LEU A 498 -19.53 5.64 0.69
C LEU A 498 -18.84 5.41 -0.66
N ALA A 499 -17.80 4.58 -0.72
CA ALA A 499 -17.08 4.33 -1.96
C ALA A 499 -18.03 3.71 -3.01
N GLY A 500 -17.96 4.23 -4.25
CA GLY A 500 -18.84 3.79 -5.35
C GLY A 500 -20.19 4.48 -5.43
N ARG A 501 -20.57 5.32 -4.44
CA ARG A 501 -21.77 6.16 -4.57
C ARG A 501 -21.53 7.29 -5.61
N PRO A 502 -22.54 7.68 -6.39
CA PRO A 502 -22.44 8.82 -7.29
C PRO A 502 -21.97 10.09 -6.56
N GLY A 503 -21.05 10.82 -7.13
CA GLY A 503 -20.49 12.06 -6.54
C GLY A 503 -19.45 11.84 -5.45
N VAL A 504 -19.07 10.60 -5.12
CA VAL A 504 -17.99 10.30 -4.16
C VAL A 504 -16.66 10.06 -4.91
N VAL A 505 -15.66 10.84 -4.56
CA VAL A 505 -14.28 10.73 -5.08
C VAL A 505 -13.39 10.16 -4.01
N VAL A 506 -12.82 8.98 -4.26
CA VAL A 506 -11.91 8.30 -3.32
C VAL A 506 -10.47 8.58 -3.70
N ALA A 507 -9.68 9.14 -2.77
CA ALA A 507 -8.23 9.25 -2.89
C ALA A 507 -7.56 8.48 -1.74
N ASP A 508 -7.14 7.27 -2.04
CA ASP A 508 -6.48 6.33 -1.16
C ASP A 508 -4.99 6.14 -1.50
N GLN A 509 -4.26 5.42 -0.66
CA GLN A 509 -2.84 5.12 -0.84
C GLN A 509 -2.57 3.92 -1.76
N SER A 510 -3.60 3.34 -2.37
CA SER A 510 -3.44 2.17 -3.24
C SER A 510 -2.51 2.47 -4.42
N PRO A 511 -1.75 1.47 -4.90
CA PRO A 511 -0.86 1.64 -6.04
C PRO A 511 -1.60 2.20 -7.26
N ILE A 512 -1.01 3.20 -7.89
CA ILE A 512 -1.49 3.69 -9.18
C ILE A 512 -1.14 2.64 -10.24
N ARG A 513 -2.16 2.07 -10.86
CA ARG A 513 -1.97 1.11 -11.95
C ARG A 513 -1.37 1.85 -13.15
N GLY A 514 -0.21 1.39 -13.61
CA GLY A 514 0.49 1.99 -14.75
C GLY A 514 1.62 1.10 -15.26
N SER A 515 2.14 1.40 -16.43
CA SER A 515 3.35 0.76 -16.95
C SER A 515 4.60 1.36 -16.27
N ARG A 516 5.75 0.69 -16.42
CA ARG A 516 7.07 1.21 -15.98
C ARG A 516 7.43 2.60 -16.59
N ARG A 517 6.69 3.04 -17.62
CA ARG A 517 6.85 4.35 -18.29
C ARG A 517 5.92 5.43 -17.72
N SER A 518 4.95 5.05 -16.88
CA SER A 518 4.00 5.98 -16.28
C SER A 518 4.68 6.89 -15.26
N ASN A 519 4.36 8.17 -15.32
CA ASN A 519 4.93 9.22 -14.49
C ASN A 519 3.86 10.28 -14.14
N PRO A 520 4.11 11.23 -13.23
CA PRO A 520 3.17 12.27 -12.86
C PRO A 520 2.61 13.05 -14.06
N ALA A 521 3.44 13.35 -15.07
CA ALA A 521 2.98 14.06 -16.26
C ALA A 521 1.98 13.26 -17.10
N THR A 522 2.18 11.93 -17.24
CA THR A 522 1.24 11.07 -17.98
C THR A 522 -0.04 10.84 -17.20
N TYR A 523 0.06 10.65 -15.88
CA TYR A 523 -1.08 10.33 -15.04
C TYR A 523 -1.99 11.54 -14.81
N SER A 524 -1.42 12.75 -14.66
CA SER A 524 -2.18 13.99 -14.51
C SER A 524 -2.76 14.53 -15.83
N GLY A 525 -2.36 13.95 -16.97
CA GLY A 525 -2.76 14.43 -18.29
C GLY A 525 -2.00 15.67 -18.75
N VAL A 526 -1.10 16.24 -17.94
CA VAL A 526 -0.34 17.46 -18.34
C VAL A 526 0.61 17.20 -19.50
N LEU A 527 1.05 15.94 -19.70
CA LEU A 527 1.94 15.58 -20.80
C LEU A 527 1.34 15.91 -22.17
N ASP A 528 0.04 15.81 -22.35
CA ASP A 528 -0.61 16.11 -23.63
C ASP A 528 -0.51 17.61 -23.97
N ALA A 529 -0.69 18.48 -22.98
CA ALA A 529 -0.49 19.91 -23.15
C ALA A 529 0.98 20.27 -23.43
N ILE A 530 1.92 19.60 -22.75
CA ILE A 530 3.37 19.76 -22.97
C ILE A 530 3.73 19.35 -24.41
N ARG A 531 3.27 18.18 -24.86
CA ARG A 531 3.51 17.65 -26.22
C ARG A 531 2.96 18.59 -27.29
N ALA A 532 1.75 19.13 -27.07
CA ALA A 532 1.16 20.09 -27.98
C ALA A 532 1.99 21.39 -28.05
N ALA A 533 2.52 21.88 -26.93
CA ALA A 533 3.39 23.05 -26.90
C ALA A 533 4.70 22.82 -27.67
N PHE A 534 5.37 21.68 -27.49
CA PHE A 534 6.57 21.31 -28.26
C PHE A 534 6.30 21.19 -29.74
N ALA A 535 5.21 20.50 -30.12
CA ALA A 535 4.80 20.32 -31.48
C ALA A 535 4.55 21.66 -32.20
N LYS A 536 3.84 22.57 -31.55
CA LYS A 536 3.56 23.91 -32.06
C LYS A 536 4.85 24.76 -32.25
N ALA A 537 5.75 24.68 -31.27
CA ALA A 537 7.01 25.45 -31.32
C ALA A 537 7.96 25.00 -32.42
N ASN A 538 7.92 23.73 -32.84
CA ASN A 538 8.87 23.14 -33.79
C ASN A 538 8.22 22.69 -35.10
N GLY A 539 6.93 22.89 -35.32
CA GLY A 539 6.24 22.51 -36.55
C GLY A 539 6.15 21.00 -36.81
N VAL A 540 6.17 20.19 -35.78
CA VAL A 540 6.19 18.71 -35.83
C VAL A 540 4.98 18.09 -35.14
N LYS A 541 4.79 16.77 -35.31
CA LYS A 541 3.65 16.06 -34.69
C LYS A 541 3.84 15.85 -33.17
N PRO A 542 2.82 16.05 -32.34
CA PRO A 542 2.90 15.82 -30.87
C PRO A 542 3.32 14.40 -30.48
N ALA A 543 3.09 13.41 -31.33
CA ALA A 543 3.47 12.02 -31.13
C ALA A 543 4.98 11.82 -30.92
N LEU A 544 5.84 12.68 -31.51
CA LEU A 544 7.29 12.60 -31.32
C LEU A 544 7.72 12.81 -29.85
N PHE A 545 6.96 13.57 -29.08
CA PHE A 545 7.27 13.89 -27.67
C PHE A 545 6.61 12.92 -26.67
N SER A 546 6.33 11.69 -27.10
CA SER A 546 5.81 10.61 -26.25
C SER A 546 6.78 9.46 -26.16
N ALA A 547 7.14 9.06 -24.96
CA ALA A 547 7.94 7.86 -24.69
C ALA A 547 7.24 6.54 -25.08
N ASN A 548 5.99 6.60 -25.57
CA ASN A 548 5.19 5.45 -26.02
C ASN A 548 4.98 5.41 -27.55
N SER A 549 5.62 6.28 -28.31
CA SER A 549 5.39 6.41 -29.76
C SER A 549 6.70 6.64 -30.52
N ALA A 550 6.62 7.17 -31.73
CA ALA A 550 7.73 7.27 -32.70
C ALA A 550 9.00 7.96 -32.18
N GLY A 551 8.91 8.84 -31.20
CA GLY A 551 10.08 9.51 -30.60
C GLY A 551 10.76 8.75 -29.47
N ALA A 552 10.26 7.57 -29.09
CA ALA A 552 10.84 6.76 -28.04
C ALA A 552 12.19 6.15 -28.45
N CYS A 553 13.15 6.08 -27.54
CA CYS A 553 14.38 5.33 -27.74
C CYS A 553 14.06 3.88 -28.17
N PRO A 554 14.58 3.38 -29.29
CA PRO A 554 14.25 2.06 -29.82
C PRO A 554 14.77 0.91 -28.94
N VAL A 555 15.86 1.12 -28.19
CA VAL A 555 16.49 0.09 -27.35
C VAL A 555 15.68 -0.12 -26.06
N CYS A 556 15.44 0.92 -25.27
CA CYS A 556 14.66 0.80 -24.03
C CYS A 556 13.15 1.01 -24.24
N LYS A 557 12.71 1.25 -25.45
CA LYS A 557 11.30 1.53 -25.82
C LYS A 557 10.69 2.63 -24.94
N GLY A 558 11.47 3.68 -24.67
CA GLY A 558 11.05 4.84 -23.85
C GLY A 558 11.04 4.63 -22.35
N ALA A 559 11.55 3.51 -21.84
CA ALA A 559 11.66 3.27 -20.39
C ALA A 559 12.81 4.06 -19.74
N GLY A 560 13.89 4.35 -20.50
CA GLY A 560 15.13 4.94 -19.99
C GLY A 560 16.05 3.93 -19.29
N MET A 561 15.54 2.76 -18.97
CA MET A 561 16.22 1.67 -18.27
C MET A 561 16.08 0.37 -19.06
N ILE A 562 17.07 -0.49 -18.95
CA ILE A 562 17.04 -1.87 -19.46
C ILE A 562 16.83 -2.78 -18.24
N PHE A 563 15.89 -3.70 -18.34
CA PHE A 563 15.57 -4.65 -17.30
C PHE A 563 16.00 -6.03 -17.75
N THR A 564 16.95 -6.62 -17.03
CA THR A 564 17.48 -7.96 -17.29
C THR A 564 16.98 -8.90 -16.19
N GLU A 565 16.21 -9.91 -16.58
CA GLU A 565 15.76 -10.95 -15.68
C GLU A 565 16.89 -11.98 -15.51
N LEU A 566 17.48 -12.06 -14.32
CA LEU A 566 18.56 -13.00 -14.00
C LEU A 566 18.07 -14.32 -13.42
N GLY A 567 16.74 -14.45 -13.21
CA GLY A 567 16.09 -15.64 -12.66
C GLY A 567 14.67 -15.34 -12.17
N PRO A 568 13.97 -16.31 -11.58
CA PRO A 568 12.56 -16.15 -11.17
C PRO A 568 12.29 -15.05 -10.15
N ALA A 569 13.31 -14.59 -9.43
CA ALA A 569 13.18 -13.60 -8.35
C ALA A 569 14.08 -12.35 -8.50
N ALA A 570 14.96 -12.29 -9.51
CA ALA A 570 15.93 -11.21 -9.65
C ALA A 570 15.79 -10.49 -10.98
N THR A 571 15.32 -9.25 -10.96
CA THR A 571 15.39 -8.30 -12.07
C THR A 571 16.44 -7.24 -11.77
N VAL A 572 17.48 -7.15 -12.59
CA VAL A 572 18.47 -6.07 -12.52
C VAL A 572 18.08 -5.00 -13.52
N SER A 573 18.15 -3.75 -13.11
CA SER A 573 17.92 -2.61 -14.00
C SER A 573 19.21 -1.82 -14.19
N SER A 574 19.52 -1.49 -15.43
CA SER A 574 20.63 -0.60 -15.80
C SER A 574 20.13 0.57 -16.63
N VAL A 575 20.84 1.69 -16.57
CA VAL A 575 20.52 2.83 -17.44
C VAL A 575 20.72 2.41 -18.90
N CYS A 576 19.79 2.79 -19.78
CA CYS A 576 19.92 2.51 -21.20
C CYS A 576 21.10 3.30 -21.78
N GLU A 577 22.12 2.62 -22.27
CA GLU A 577 23.32 3.23 -22.86
C GLU A 577 23.03 4.08 -24.07
N GLU A 578 22.08 3.64 -24.94
CA GLU A 578 21.71 4.36 -26.17
C GLU A 578 21.12 5.76 -25.90
N CYS A 579 20.23 5.89 -24.93
CA CYS A 579 19.62 7.18 -24.61
C CYS A 579 20.10 7.77 -23.28
N GLU A 580 21.05 7.16 -22.60
CA GLU A 580 21.58 7.60 -21.30
C GLU A 580 20.47 7.93 -20.28
N GLY A 581 19.40 7.13 -20.26
CA GLY A 581 18.23 7.35 -19.42
C GLY A 581 17.24 8.41 -19.93
N LYS A 582 17.54 9.11 -21.01
CA LYS A 582 16.74 10.25 -21.53
C LYS A 582 15.42 9.84 -22.19
N ARG A 583 15.18 8.54 -22.47
CA ARG A 583 13.93 7.94 -22.97
C ARG A 583 13.58 8.22 -24.43
N PHE A 584 14.17 9.21 -25.07
CA PHE A 584 13.88 9.66 -26.42
C PHE A 584 15.07 9.43 -27.35
N THR A 585 14.82 9.46 -28.66
CA THR A 585 15.89 9.44 -29.67
C THR A 585 16.67 10.76 -29.67
N ALA A 586 17.93 10.73 -30.10
CA ALA A 586 18.77 11.92 -30.18
C ALA A 586 18.12 13.03 -31.02
N GLU A 587 17.47 12.69 -32.18
CA GLU A 587 16.74 13.63 -33.01
C GLU A 587 15.65 14.38 -32.26
N VAL A 588 14.84 13.66 -31.42
CA VAL A 588 13.76 14.28 -30.64
C VAL A 588 14.31 15.21 -29.56
N LEU A 589 15.50 14.94 -29.06
CA LEU A 589 16.17 15.77 -28.05
C LEU A 589 16.76 17.07 -28.65
N GLU A 590 16.82 17.22 -29.95
CA GLU A 590 17.22 18.47 -30.61
C GLU A 590 16.09 19.51 -30.62
N TYR A 591 14.81 19.06 -30.59
CA TYR A 591 13.67 19.96 -30.54
C TYR A 591 13.60 20.69 -29.19
N ARG A 592 13.41 22.02 -29.24
CA ARG A 592 13.42 22.85 -28.06
C ARG A 592 12.15 23.68 -27.89
N LEU A 593 11.74 23.85 -26.65
CA LEU A 593 10.72 24.79 -26.23
C LEU A 593 11.34 25.73 -25.21
N ARG A 594 11.44 27.05 -25.55
CA ARG A 594 12.09 28.03 -24.67
C ARG A 594 13.49 27.59 -24.19
N GLY A 595 14.29 27.03 -25.10
CA GLY A 595 15.66 26.58 -24.86
C GLY A 595 15.82 25.20 -24.23
N LYS A 596 14.74 24.53 -23.81
CA LYS A 596 14.76 23.21 -23.16
C LYS A 596 14.18 22.12 -24.06
N ASN A 597 14.78 20.92 -24.06
CA ASN A 597 14.24 19.75 -24.73
C ASN A 597 13.20 19.03 -23.86
N ILE A 598 12.52 18.02 -24.43
CA ILE A 598 11.46 17.30 -23.71
C ILE A 598 11.96 16.55 -22.46
N HIS A 599 13.18 15.98 -22.51
CA HIS A 599 13.78 15.31 -21.36
C HIS A 599 14.07 16.31 -20.24
N GLU A 600 14.66 17.46 -20.55
CA GLU A 600 14.94 18.54 -19.59
C GLU A 600 13.65 19.04 -18.94
N VAL A 601 12.55 19.17 -19.70
CA VAL A 601 11.24 19.55 -19.15
C VAL A 601 10.67 18.46 -18.25
N LEU A 602 10.76 17.18 -18.63
CA LEU A 602 10.29 16.08 -17.80
C LEU A 602 11.14 15.87 -16.54
N SER A 603 12.38 16.32 -16.56
CA SER A 603 13.29 16.27 -15.41
C SER A 603 13.10 17.44 -14.44
N MET A 604 12.29 18.46 -14.81
CA MET A 604 12.00 19.57 -13.92
C MET A 604 11.17 19.13 -12.73
N PRO A 605 11.42 19.70 -11.54
CA PRO A 605 10.44 19.73 -10.45
C PRO A 605 9.12 20.36 -10.92
N ILE A 606 8.00 19.84 -10.43
CA ILE A 606 6.66 20.34 -10.82
C ILE A 606 6.49 21.83 -10.53
N VAL A 607 7.09 22.35 -9.46
CA VAL A 607 7.06 23.79 -9.13
C VAL A 607 7.76 24.61 -10.23
N ASP A 608 8.93 24.16 -10.69
CA ASP A 608 9.69 24.87 -11.72
C ASP A 608 8.97 24.73 -13.09
N ALA A 609 8.32 23.59 -13.34
CA ALA A 609 7.51 23.40 -14.53
C ALA A 609 6.25 24.28 -14.53
N ALA A 610 5.64 24.56 -13.37
CA ALA A 610 4.52 25.48 -13.23
C ALA A 610 4.91 26.92 -13.56
N GLU A 611 6.11 27.34 -13.19
CA GLU A 611 6.70 28.64 -13.60
C GLU A 611 7.04 28.66 -15.10
N PHE A 612 7.60 27.56 -15.63
CA PHE A 612 7.94 27.43 -17.03
C PHE A 612 6.70 27.50 -17.95
N PHE A 613 5.59 26.89 -17.54
CA PHE A 613 4.29 26.95 -18.23
C PHE A 613 3.35 27.95 -17.54
N ALA A 614 3.72 29.20 -17.45
CA ALA A 614 3.04 30.25 -16.66
C ALA A 614 1.55 30.50 -17.01
N ALA A 615 1.00 29.85 -18.06
CA ALA A 615 -0.40 29.98 -18.46
C ALA A 615 -0.89 28.76 -19.26
N GLY A 616 -2.23 28.64 -19.39
CA GLY A 616 -2.90 27.61 -20.18
C GLY A 616 -3.12 26.29 -19.45
N ALA A 617 -3.57 25.26 -20.20
CA ALA A 617 -3.97 23.99 -19.63
C ALA A 617 -2.87 23.27 -18.82
N ALA A 618 -1.61 23.40 -19.24
CA ALA A 618 -0.48 22.83 -18.51
C ALA A 618 -0.33 23.49 -17.12
N HIS A 619 -0.39 24.82 -17.07
CA HIS A 619 -0.28 25.57 -15.81
C HIS A 619 -1.36 25.18 -14.79
N THR A 620 -2.62 25.08 -15.24
CA THR A 620 -3.75 24.72 -14.37
C THR A 620 -3.53 23.36 -13.67
N VAL A 621 -3.02 22.37 -14.39
CA VAL A 621 -2.74 21.04 -13.82
C VAL A 621 -1.53 21.09 -12.89
N LEU A 622 -0.46 21.78 -13.32
CA LEU A 622 0.77 21.92 -12.53
C LEU A 622 0.52 22.67 -11.23
N ALA A 623 -0.28 23.75 -11.25
CA ALA A 623 -0.66 24.50 -10.06
C ALA A 623 -1.38 23.62 -9.03
N ARG A 624 -2.33 22.77 -9.46
CA ARG A 624 -3.00 21.79 -8.56
C ARG A 624 -2.01 20.81 -7.94
N LEU A 625 -1.02 20.34 -8.71
CA LEU A 625 0.02 19.46 -8.18
C LEU A 625 0.91 20.15 -7.14
N VAL A 626 1.18 21.45 -7.31
CA VAL A 626 1.87 22.27 -6.31
C VAL A 626 1.00 22.47 -5.07
N ASP A 627 -0.29 22.77 -5.25
CA ASP A 627 -1.25 22.99 -4.15
C ASP A 627 -1.40 21.79 -3.22
N VAL A 628 -1.26 20.55 -3.75
CA VAL A 628 -1.28 19.33 -2.93
C VAL A 628 0.09 18.98 -2.33
N GLY A 629 1.10 19.86 -2.43
CA GLY A 629 2.43 19.66 -1.87
C GLY A 629 3.33 18.70 -2.67
N LEU A 630 3.07 18.50 -3.97
CA LEU A 630 3.89 17.65 -4.85
C LEU A 630 4.87 18.43 -5.73
N GLY A 631 5.08 19.72 -5.45
CA GLY A 631 5.94 20.61 -6.24
C GLY A 631 7.38 20.14 -6.41
N TYR A 632 7.89 19.33 -5.49
CA TYR A 632 9.26 18.81 -5.52
C TYR A 632 9.46 17.58 -6.42
N LEU A 633 8.41 16.83 -6.76
CA LEU A 633 8.50 15.69 -7.66
C LEU A 633 8.87 16.13 -9.05
N THR A 634 9.63 15.33 -9.78
CA THR A 634 9.86 15.60 -11.19
C THR A 634 8.71 15.08 -12.05
N LEU A 635 8.41 15.79 -13.14
CA LEU A 635 7.34 15.41 -14.05
C LEU A 635 7.50 13.99 -14.62
N GLY A 636 8.73 13.56 -14.85
CA GLY A 636 9.10 12.28 -15.45
C GLY A 636 9.40 11.19 -14.44
N GLN A 637 9.25 11.40 -13.11
CA GLN A 637 9.54 10.41 -12.08
C GLN A 637 8.64 9.17 -12.26
N PRO A 638 9.16 7.94 -12.21
CA PRO A 638 8.33 6.74 -12.31
C PRO A 638 7.31 6.64 -11.17
N LEU A 639 6.04 6.33 -11.47
CA LEU A 639 4.96 6.27 -10.46
C LEU A 639 5.19 5.21 -9.37
N ASN A 640 5.93 4.15 -9.67
CA ASN A 640 6.26 3.11 -8.71
C ASN A 640 7.29 3.55 -7.65
N THR A 641 7.98 4.68 -7.87
CA THR A 641 8.91 5.26 -6.87
C THR A 641 8.22 6.21 -5.91
N LEU A 642 6.95 6.52 -6.13
CA LEU A 642 6.18 7.40 -5.26
C LEU A 642 5.77 6.69 -3.95
N SER A 643 5.87 7.41 -2.84
CA SER A 643 5.32 6.97 -1.54
C SER A 643 3.80 6.84 -1.57
N GLY A 644 3.21 6.19 -0.57
CA GLY A 644 1.75 6.07 -0.42
C GLY A 644 1.05 7.42 -0.41
N GLY A 645 1.55 8.36 0.41
CA GLY A 645 1.02 9.71 0.52
C GLY A 645 1.18 10.54 -0.77
N GLU A 646 2.30 10.41 -1.48
CA GLU A 646 2.50 11.09 -2.78
C GLU A 646 1.51 10.60 -3.84
N ARG A 647 1.28 9.28 -3.90
CA ARG A 647 0.26 8.69 -4.81
C ARG A 647 -1.14 9.21 -4.50
N GLN A 648 -1.49 9.28 -3.23
CA GLN A 648 -2.78 9.79 -2.79
C GLN A 648 -2.99 11.26 -3.17
N ARG A 649 -2.00 12.12 -2.87
CA ARG A 649 -2.03 13.54 -3.24
C ARG A 649 -2.09 13.74 -4.75
N LEU A 650 -1.40 12.88 -5.53
CA LEU A 650 -1.48 12.90 -6.99
C LEU A 650 -2.90 12.55 -7.48
N LYS A 651 -3.57 11.55 -6.89
CA LYS A 651 -4.98 11.23 -7.17
C LYS A 651 -5.91 12.38 -6.82
N LEU A 652 -5.67 13.02 -5.67
CA LEU A 652 -6.45 14.18 -5.23
C LEU A 652 -6.35 15.33 -6.24
N ALA A 653 -5.12 15.72 -6.64
CA ALA A 653 -4.89 16.82 -7.58
C ALA A 653 -5.63 16.69 -8.91
N ILE A 654 -5.75 15.46 -9.40
CA ILE A 654 -6.44 15.17 -10.67
C ILE A 654 -7.94 15.34 -10.54
N ASN A 655 -8.51 14.95 -9.40
CA ASN A 655 -9.95 14.95 -9.16
C ASN A 655 -10.48 16.26 -8.57
N MET A 656 -9.64 17.26 -8.29
CA MET A 656 -10.03 18.55 -7.70
C MET A 656 -10.90 19.44 -8.63
N ALA A 657 -11.29 18.98 -9.81
CA ALA A 657 -11.97 19.81 -10.79
C ALA A 657 -13.51 19.85 -10.65
N SER A 658 -14.11 19.00 -9.84
CA SER A 658 -15.58 18.87 -9.69
C SER A 658 -16.07 19.56 -8.41
N SER A 659 -17.07 20.43 -8.53
CA SER A 659 -17.80 21.01 -7.39
C SER A 659 -18.99 20.13 -7.00
N GLY A 660 -19.42 20.13 -5.73
CA GLY A 660 -20.53 19.36 -5.21
C GLY A 660 -20.21 17.88 -4.95
N SER A 661 -18.91 17.53 -4.93
CA SER A 661 -18.43 16.16 -4.67
C SER A 661 -18.18 15.92 -3.19
N VAL A 662 -18.22 14.64 -2.80
CA VAL A 662 -17.74 14.17 -1.50
C VAL A 662 -16.33 13.56 -1.71
N TYR A 663 -15.31 14.20 -1.18
CA TYR A 663 -13.94 13.69 -1.22
C TYR A 663 -13.70 12.79 -0.01
N LEU A 664 -13.38 11.52 -0.25
CA LEU A 664 -12.97 10.56 0.77
C LEU A 664 -11.45 10.37 0.72
N LEU A 665 -10.76 10.80 1.78
CA LEU A 665 -9.31 10.76 1.89
C LEU A 665 -8.91 9.80 3.02
N ASP A 666 -7.94 8.92 2.77
CA ASP A 666 -7.46 7.92 3.72
C ASP A 666 -6.04 8.27 4.17
N GLU A 667 -5.87 8.79 5.40
CA GLU A 667 -4.61 9.21 6.01
C GLU A 667 -3.77 10.18 5.14
N PRO A 668 -4.31 11.33 4.72
CA PRO A 668 -3.59 12.24 3.81
C PRO A 668 -2.36 12.92 4.41
N MET A 669 -2.18 12.86 5.75
CA MET A 669 -1.02 13.41 6.44
C MET A 669 0.19 12.47 6.49
N THR A 670 0.05 11.20 6.03
CA THR A 670 1.16 10.24 6.04
C THR A 670 2.33 10.75 5.18
N GLY A 671 3.55 10.72 5.74
CA GLY A 671 4.78 11.16 5.08
C GLY A 671 4.94 12.67 4.94
N LEU A 672 4.09 13.48 5.59
CA LEU A 672 4.22 14.95 5.58
C LEU A 672 5.08 15.43 6.73
N HIS A 673 5.98 16.38 6.40
CA HIS A 673 6.70 17.12 7.40
C HIS A 673 5.75 18.07 8.17
N LEU A 674 6.10 18.40 9.42
CA LEU A 674 5.31 19.28 10.30
C LEU A 674 4.93 20.62 9.64
N ALA A 675 5.84 21.21 8.87
CA ALA A 675 5.59 22.48 8.16
C ALA A 675 4.57 22.34 7.00
N ASP A 676 4.36 21.14 6.46
CA ASP A 676 3.44 20.91 5.34
C ASP A 676 2.00 20.65 5.81
N VAL A 677 1.81 20.41 7.12
CA VAL A 677 0.49 20.13 7.72
C VAL A 677 -0.46 21.29 7.49
N ASP A 678 -0.03 22.51 7.80
CA ASP A 678 -0.86 23.72 7.66
C ASP A 678 -1.24 23.98 6.19
N THR A 679 -0.33 23.70 5.27
CA THR A 679 -0.58 23.79 3.82
C THR A 679 -1.69 22.86 3.38
N LEU A 680 -1.66 21.61 3.86
CA LEU A 680 -2.70 20.62 3.53
C LEU A 680 -4.03 20.97 4.21
N LEU A 681 -4.03 21.43 5.46
CA LEU A 681 -5.25 21.91 6.13
C LEU A 681 -5.90 23.05 5.35
N GLY A 682 -5.11 24.04 4.90
CA GLY A 682 -5.59 25.12 4.05
C GLY A 682 -6.15 24.63 2.71
N LEU A 683 -5.59 23.57 2.12
CA LEU A 683 -6.14 22.94 0.93
C LEU A 683 -7.51 22.29 1.20
N LEU A 684 -7.64 21.54 2.31
CA LEU A 684 -8.91 20.90 2.68
C LEU A 684 -9.99 21.97 2.92
N ASP A 685 -9.65 23.08 3.55
CA ASP A 685 -10.56 24.22 3.71
C ASP A 685 -11.01 24.79 2.36
N ARG A 686 -10.08 25.04 1.43
CA ARG A 686 -10.43 25.54 0.08
C ARG A 686 -11.35 24.57 -0.67
N LEU A 687 -11.18 23.26 -0.52
CA LEU A 687 -12.07 22.27 -1.11
C LEU A 687 -13.49 22.39 -0.55
N VAL A 688 -13.62 22.53 0.78
CA VAL A 688 -14.94 22.71 1.42
C VAL A 688 -15.56 24.05 1.02
N ASP A 689 -14.80 25.13 1.05
CA ASP A 689 -15.25 26.49 0.70
C ASP A 689 -15.67 26.59 -0.78
N SER A 690 -15.17 25.70 -1.64
CA SER A 690 -15.59 25.56 -3.04
C SER A 690 -16.90 24.78 -3.21
N GLY A 691 -17.62 24.48 -2.12
CA GLY A 691 -18.93 23.80 -2.14
C GLY A 691 -18.83 22.27 -2.15
N ASN A 692 -17.71 21.69 -1.74
CA ASN A 692 -17.53 20.26 -1.60
C ASN A 692 -17.68 19.81 -0.14
N SER A 693 -17.76 18.50 0.05
CA SER A 693 -17.68 17.85 1.36
C SER A 693 -16.38 17.08 1.42
N VAL A 694 -15.64 17.17 2.53
CA VAL A 694 -14.38 16.45 2.69
C VAL A 694 -14.48 15.54 3.90
N VAL A 695 -14.32 14.25 3.67
CA VAL A 695 -14.32 13.20 4.70
C VAL A 695 -12.92 12.59 4.76
N VAL A 696 -12.28 12.65 5.91
CA VAL A 696 -10.90 12.22 6.10
C VAL A 696 -10.85 11.13 7.15
N ILE A 697 -10.27 9.96 6.83
CA ILE A 697 -9.85 9.00 7.84
C ILE A 697 -8.50 9.47 8.35
N GLU A 698 -8.39 9.84 9.62
CA GLU A 698 -7.16 10.42 10.14
C GLU A 698 -6.95 10.19 11.65
N HIS A 699 -5.67 10.13 12.02
CA HIS A 699 -5.22 10.02 13.41
C HIS A 699 -4.40 11.23 13.86
N HIS A 700 -4.08 12.16 12.93
CA HIS A 700 -3.27 13.32 13.21
C HIS A 700 -4.06 14.34 14.04
N ARG A 701 -3.55 14.72 15.22
CA ARG A 701 -4.26 15.57 16.18
C ARG A 701 -4.55 16.97 15.65
N ALA A 702 -3.65 17.55 14.81
CA ALA A 702 -3.89 18.82 14.17
C ALA A 702 -5.12 18.80 13.25
N VAL A 703 -5.31 17.70 12.50
CA VAL A 703 -6.48 17.53 11.60
C VAL A 703 -7.76 17.40 12.40
N MET A 704 -7.72 16.62 13.49
CA MET A 704 -8.88 16.50 14.40
C MET A 704 -9.24 17.85 15.04
N ALA A 705 -8.23 18.63 15.47
CA ALA A 705 -8.45 19.97 16.07
C ALA A 705 -9.04 20.96 15.06
N HIS A 706 -8.66 20.83 13.78
CA HIS A 706 -9.06 21.71 12.68
C HIS A 706 -10.39 21.32 12.02
N ALA A 707 -10.92 20.14 12.29
CA ALA A 707 -12.16 19.64 11.70
C ALA A 707 -13.39 20.47 12.05
N ASP A 708 -14.42 20.40 11.22
CA ASP A 708 -15.76 20.92 11.57
C ASP A 708 -16.58 19.87 12.32
N TRP A 709 -16.35 18.59 12.01
CA TRP A 709 -17.04 17.45 12.62
C TRP A 709 -16.11 16.26 12.77
N VAL A 710 -16.28 15.52 13.85
CA VAL A 710 -15.50 14.30 14.14
C VAL A 710 -16.44 13.14 14.43
N ILE A 711 -16.15 12.00 13.86
CA ILE A 711 -16.78 10.70 14.13
C ILE A 711 -15.70 9.77 14.67
N ASP A 712 -15.80 9.36 15.93
CA ASP A 712 -14.85 8.46 16.60
C ASP A 712 -15.40 7.05 16.63
N VAL A 713 -14.68 6.10 16.01
CA VAL A 713 -15.07 4.69 15.88
C VAL A 713 -14.25 3.85 16.84
N GLY A 714 -14.91 3.10 17.71
CA GLY A 714 -14.25 2.35 18.79
C GLY A 714 -15.19 1.34 19.44
N PRO A 715 -15.04 1.13 20.78
CA PRO A 715 -14.00 1.66 21.67
C PRO A 715 -12.62 1.00 21.50
N GLY A 716 -12.58 -0.25 20.98
CA GLY A 716 -11.38 -1.05 20.77
C GLY A 716 -11.14 -1.41 19.31
N ALA A 717 -10.37 -2.46 19.10
CA ALA A 717 -10.03 -3.01 17.80
C ALA A 717 -10.70 -4.37 17.57
N GLY A 718 -10.88 -4.77 16.30
CA GLY A 718 -11.48 -6.05 15.97
C GLY A 718 -12.89 -6.21 16.53
N HIS A 719 -13.16 -7.32 17.23
CA HIS A 719 -14.49 -7.54 17.83
C HIS A 719 -14.81 -6.61 19.02
N ASP A 720 -13.83 -5.91 19.61
CA ASP A 720 -14.08 -4.90 20.64
C ASP A 720 -14.33 -3.51 20.05
N GLY A 721 -14.28 -3.38 18.74
CA GLY A 721 -14.57 -2.17 17.98
C GLY A 721 -15.93 -2.20 17.29
N GLY A 722 -16.03 -1.45 16.20
CA GLY A 722 -17.16 -1.50 15.29
C GLY A 722 -18.40 -0.74 15.75
N THR A 723 -18.25 0.26 16.63
CA THR A 723 -19.32 1.17 17.06
C THR A 723 -18.87 2.62 16.96
N VAL A 724 -19.80 3.57 16.81
CA VAL A 724 -19.53 5.00 16.97
C VAL A 724 -19.52 5.32 18.47
N VAL A 725 -18.41 5.79 19.01
CA VAL A 725 -18.26 6.13 20.44
C VAL A 725 -18.42 7.62 20.70
N PHE A 726 -18.27 8.44 19.65
CA PHE A 726 -18.51 9.88 19.68
C PHE A 726 -18.79 10.40 18.28
N GLU A 727 -19.69 11.36 18.19
CA GLU A 727 -19.89 12.23 17.02
C GLU A 727 -20.17 13.66 17.48
N GLY A 728 -19.50 14.64 16.85
CA GLY A 728 -19.64 16.04 17.27
C GLY A 728 -18.48 16.92 16.81
N THR A 729 -18.39 18.10 17.41
CA THR A 729 -17.31 19.05 17.17
C THR A 729 -15.99 18.60 17.83
N PRO A 730 -14.82 19.09 17.37
CA PRO A 730 -13.53 18.83 18.02
C PRO A 730 -13.51 19.20 19.51
N ALA A 731 -14.13 20.30 19.89
CA ALA A 731 -14.25 20.73 21.28
C ALA A 731 -15.06 19.73 22.12
N GLY A 732 -16.16 19.22 21.57
CA GLY A 732 -16.95 18.15 22.19
C GLY A 732 -16.16 16.85 22.36
N LEU A 733 -15.38 16.48 21.35
CA LEU A 733 -14.50 15.31 21.41
C LEU A 733 -13.46 15.43 22.53
N ALA A 734 -12.78 16.58 22.63
CA ALA A 734 -11.79 16.82 23.69
C ALA A 734 -12.37 16.67 25.11
N GLY A 735 -13.68 16.91 25.28
CA GLY A 735 -14.42 16.69 26.53
C GLY A 735 -15.01 15.28 26.73
N SER A 736 -14.97 14.40 25.72
CA SER A 736 -15.74 13.15 25.71
C SER A 736 -15.19 12.02 26.59
N GLY A 737 -13.92 12.08 27.01
CA GLY A 737 -13.26 11.01 27.78
C GLY A 737 -12.93 9.75 26.97
N THR A 738 -13.21 9.67 25.68
CA THR A 738 -12.77 8.59 24.79
C THR A 738 -11.25 8.56 24.69
N LEU A 739 -10.67 7.46 24.15
CA LEU A 739 -9.22 7.38 23.91
C LEU A 739 -8.75 8.54 23.01
N THR A 740 -9.50 8.79 21.94
CA THR A 740 -9.24 9.88 21.01
C THR A 740 -9.43 11.26 21.66
N GLY A 741 -10.50 11.42 22.43
CA GLY A 741 -10.79 12.67 23.13
C GLY A 741 -9.71 13.06 24.14
N ARG A 742 -9.20 12.11 24.92
CA ARG A 742 -8.05 12.34 25.83
C ARG A 742 -6.80 12.77 25.07
N ALA A 743 -6.47 12.07 23.98
CA ALA A 743 -5.31 12.42 23.16
C ALA A 743 -5.41 13.80 22.49
N LEU A 744 -6.62 14.22 22.10
CA LEU A 744 -6.88 15.56 21.59
C LEU A 744 -6.79 16.62 22.69
N ALA A 745 -7.37 16.34 23.87
CA ALA A 745 -7.31 17.26 25.04
C ALA A 745 -5.87 17.52 25.49
N GLU A 746 -5.01 16.50 25.48
CA GLU A 746 -3.57 16.65 25.76
C GLU A 746 -2.83 17.50 24.70
N TYR A 747 -3.23 17.37 23.44
CA TYR A 747 -2.59 18.08 22.35
C TYR A 747 -2.88 19.58 22.36
N VAL A 748 -4.10 19.99 22.74
CA VAL A 748 -4.54 21.39 22.70
C VAL A 748 -4.29 22.15 24.01
N ARG A 749 -3.84 21.48 25.05
CA ARG A 749 -3.30 22.11 26.29
C ARG A 749 -1.88 22.64 26.05
#